data_c9af367e065f46e2e3bcfac20987de95
#
_entry.id   c9af367e065f46e2e3bcfac20987de95
#
_cell.length_a   1.000
_cell.length_b   1.000
_cell.length_c   1.000
_cell.angle_alpha   90.00
_cell.angle_beta   90.00
_cell.angle_gamma   90.00
#
_symmetry.space_group_name_H-M   'P 1'
#
loop_
_entity.id
_entity.type
_entity.pdbx_description
1 polymer ?
#
loop_
_entity_poly.entity_id
_entity_poly.type
_entity_poly.pdbx_seq_one_letter_code
_entity_poly.pdbx_strand_id
1 'polypeptide(L)'
;MDFGQGKIVPVNLEHEMKNSYIDYAMSVIVARALPDVRDGLKPVHRRILYAMQEAGMGSTKPYKKSARIVGEVLGKYHPHGDSSVYDAIVRMAQDFSMRYMLADGHGNFGSVDGDPAAAMRYTEVRMSKIAELMLQDIDKETVDFVPNYDESLKEPSVLPAKFPQLLVNGTSGIAVGMATNIPPHNMSEVIDGTLMLIDHPEATVEDLMQVIKGPDFPTAGLILGSEGIRSAYTTGRGVIKMRANARIETLSNGKPRIIVTELPYQVNKAKLVESIAQLVRDKEIEGITALNDESDRSGMRIVIDLRRDANANVILNQLYKHTKLQDSFGVIMLALVDGKPQVLNLKQVLHYYIKHQEDVITRRTRYELKKAEARAHILEGLTIALDHLDAVITTIRESRTAEIAKTALMEGFKLSDKQAQAILDLRLQRLTGLEREKIEQEYQETLAAIEEYKAILADESRILGIIKDELTEVKKKFGDARRTKLTIDTSEINVEDLIAEEDVVITLTHNNYIKRIPLDTYRRQNRGGKGVKGMPTKEKDFVEDMLITTTHHTILFFTNRGRVYHLKAYEIAEASRTAKGTAIINLLQLQQGESIRAIIQVKEFNPDDYLFMATKKGIVKKTSIIEFQNLHKGGLNAINLDEDDDLIGVKFTSGAHDVILGTKWGMAIVFSEDDVRAMGRPAHGVKGIRLNDGDEVIGMDTLKPNAEVLTVTAEGYGKRTETGEYRLQTRGGKGLINLKVTEKTGDVIGLRVVHPDQELMLITAGGIVIRTNISDISVISRNTQGVKLMSTGENDIVASMAVMDQKN
;
A
#
# COMPACT_ATOMS: atom_id res chain seq x y z
N MET A 1 46.98 33.04 -50.02
CA MET A 1 47.09 32.36 -48.72
C MET A 1 46.78 30.89 -48.96
N ASP A 2 47.83 30.10 -49.01
CA ASP A 2 47.75 28.66 -49.23
C ASP A 2 47.27 28.01 -47.95
N PHE A 3 45.97 27.60 -47.90
CA PHE A 3 45.45 26.83 -46.80
C PHE A 3 46.03 25.43 -46.91
N GLY A 4 47.02 25.16 -46.08
CA GLY A 4 47.71 23.87 -46.03
C GLY A 4 46.70 22.72 -46.07
N GLN A 5 46.85 21.77 -46.93
CA GLN A 5 46.08 20.55 -47.04
C GLN A 5 46.15 19.80 -45.71
N GLY A 6 45.12 19.98 -44.87
CA GLY A 6 44.95 19.18 -43.69
C GLY A 6 44.87 17.71 -44.09
N LYS A 7 45.55 16.83 -43.38
CA LYS A 7 45.53 15.38 -43.62
C LYS A 7 44.08 14.87 -43.37
N ILE A 8 43.36 14.56 -44.45
CA ILE A 8 42.03 13.95 -44.35
C ILE A 8 42.24 12.49 -43.90
N VAL A 9 41.87 12.15 -42.72
CA VAL A 9 41.83 10.78 -42.22
C VAL A 9 40.39 10.25 -42.36
N PRO A 10 40.17 9.16 -43.12
CA PRO A 10 38.85 8.56 -43.19
C PRO A 10 38.48 7.94 -41.85
N VAL A 11 37.34 8.35 -41.28
CA VAL A 11 36.78 7.81 -40.04
C VAL A 11 35.56 6.98 -40.38
N ASN A 12 35.50 5.72 -39.91
CA ASN A 12 34.31 4.90 -40.04
C ASN A 12 33.28 5.38 -39.01
N LEU A 13 32.20 5.97 -39.47
CA LEU A 13 31.13 6.55 -38.62
C LEU A 13 30.57 5.53 -37.66
N GLU A 14 30.34 4.29 -38.10
CA GLU A 14 29.78 3.22 -37.24
C GLU A 14 30.74 2.89 -36.07
N HIS A 15 32.04 2.80 -36.36
CA HIS A 15 33.07 2.51 -35.35
C HIS A 15 33.21 3.66 -34.36
N GLU A 16 33.20 4.90 -34.82
CA GLU A 16 33.31 6.09 -33.99
C GLU A 16 32.08 6.27 -33.11
N MET A 17 30.88 6.09 -33.66
CA MET A 17 29.62 6.13 -32.90
C MET A 17 29.58 5.04 -31.82
N LYS A 18 30.00 3.83 -32.13
CA LYS A 18 30.06 2.71 -31.19
C LYS A 18 31.03 3.00 -30.06
N ASN A 19 32.23 3.45 -30.34
CA ASN A 19 33.23 3.76 -29.30
C ASN A 19 32.77 4.92 -28.42
N SER A 20 32.33 6.03 -29.04
CA SER A 20 31.83 7.19 -28.29
C SER A 20 30.63 6.87 -27.41
N TYR A 21 29.73 5.98 -27.89
CA TYR A 21 28.59 5.54 -27.08
C TYR A 21 29.01 4.66 -25.91
N ILE A 22 30.00 3.77 -26.11
CA ILE A 22 30.54 2.92 -25.04
C ILE A 22 31.22 3.80 -23.98
N ASP A 23 32.06 4.76 -24.40
CA ASP A 23 32.73 5.67 -23.47
C ASP A 23 31.76 6.52 -22.68
N TYR A 24 30.72 7.05 -23.35
CA TYR A 24 29.63 7.75 -22.67
C TYR A 24 28.89 6.85 -21.68
N ALA A 25 28.50 5.64 -22.07
CA ALA A 25 27.82 4.69 -21.23
C ALA A 25 28.64 4.33 -19.99
N MET A 26 29.94 4.04 -20.18
CA MET A 26 30.87 3.75 -19.09
C MET A 26 31.00 4.94 -18.12
N SER A 27 31.13 6.15 -18.65
CA SER A 27 31.19 7.37 -17.84
C SER A 27 29.90 7.56 -17.00
N VAL A 28 28.71 7.37 -17.59
CA VAL A 28 27.42 7.49 -16.88
C VAL A 28 27.26 6.41 -15.81
N ILE A 29 27.69 5.18 -16.10
CA ILE A 29 27.59 4.05 -15.16
C ILE A 29 28.54 4.27 -13.96
N VAL A 30 29.82 4.51 -14.20
CA VAL A 30 30.87 4.51 -13.17
C VAL A 30 30.97 5.87 -12.46
N ALA A 31 30.84 6.98 -13.21
CA ALA A 31 31.17 8.32 -12.72
C ALA A 31 29.96 9.25 -12.52
N ARG A 32 28.69 8.76 -12.63
CA ARG A 32 27.52 9.62 -12.48
C ARG A 32 26.33 9.01 -11.75
N ALA A 33 25.77 7.90 -12.28
CA ALA A 33 24.42 7.46 -11.89
C ALA A 33 24.40 6.45 -10.75
N LEU A 34 25.43 5.61 -10.61
CA LEU A 34 25.45 4.52 -9.64
C LEU A 34 26.26 4.86 -8.39
N PRO A 35 25.83 4.39 -7.20
CA PRO A 35 26.58 4.54 -5.96
C PRO A 35 27.69 3.50 -5.86
N ASP A 36 28.76 3.82 -5.13
CA ASP A 36 29.74 2.83 -4.67
C ASP A 36 29.14 2.06 -3.49
N VAL A 37 29.32 0.74 -3.44
CA VAL A 37 28.75 -0.11 -2.39
C VAL A 37 29.32 0.23 -1.00
N ARG A 38 30.57 0.72 -0.94
CA ARG A 38 31.32 0.99 0.29
C ARG A 38 30.78 2.20 1.06
N ASP A 39 30.57 3.33 0.37
CA ASP A 39 30.10 4.58 0.99
C ASP A 39 28.65 4.94 0.62
N GLY A 40 28.03 4.20 -0.31
CA GLY A 40 26.65 4.42 -0.72
C GLY A 40 26.39 5.72 -1.49
N LEU A 41 27.44 6.42 -1.92
CA LEU A 41 27.33 7.73 -2.54
C LEU A 41 27.60 7.68 -4.05
N LYS A 42 26.87 8.51 -4.77
CA LYS A 42 27.25 8.89 -6.13
C LYS A 42 28.38 9.92 -6.10
N PRO A 43 29.16 10.05 -7.18
CA PRO A 43 30.27 11.01 -7.21
C PRO A 43 29.86 12.44 -6.82
N VAL A 44 28.72 12.94 -7.26
CA VAL A 44 28.26 14.30 -6.92
C VAL A 44 28.06 14.49 -5.41
N HIS A 45 27.45 13.52 -4.73
CA HIS A 45 27.23 13.59 -3.27
C HIS A 45 28.54 13.51 -2.51
N ARG A 46 29.45 12.63 -2.91
CA ARG A 46 30.80 12.51 -2.32
C ARG A 46 31.59 13.80 -2.46
N ARG A 47 31.57 14.41 -3.62
CA ARG A 47 32.26 15.70 -3.90
C ARG A 47 31.66 16.85 -3.10
N ILE A 48 30.34 16.88 -2.93
CA ILE A 48 29.69 17.90 -2.09
C ILE A 48 30.14 17.79 -0.63
N LEU A 49 30.10 16.57 -0.05
CA LEU A 49 30.49 16.39 1.35
C LEU A 49 31.96 16.68 1.56
N TYR A 50 32.83 16.26 0.63
CA TYR A 50 34.25 16.54 0.71
C TYR A 50 34.57 18.04 0.58
N ALA A 51 33.91 18.73 -0.35
CA ALA A 51 34.07 20.19 -0.48
C ALA A 51 33.53 20.94 0.75
N MET A 52 32.46 20.47 1.39
CA MET A 52 31.99 21.05 2.66
C MET A 52 33.02 20.87 3.79
N GLN A 53 33.70 19.72 3.84
CA GLN A 53 34.76 19.46 4.83
C GLN A 53 35.92 20.42 4.63
N GLU A 54 36.42 20.54 3.40
CA GLU A 54 37.52 21.48 3.08
C GLU A 54 37.15 22.95 3.35
N ALA A 55 35.91 23.33 3.05
CA ALA A 55 35.42 24.68 3.31
C ALA A 55 35.12 24.96 4.82
N GLY A 56 35.34 23.98 5.71
CA GLY A 56 35.10 24.08 7.13
C GLY A 56 33.63 24.30 7.49
N MET A 57 32.72 23.64 6.77
CA MET A 57 31.25 23.76 6.95
C MET A 57 30.70 22.63 7.85
N GLY A 58 31.36 22.38 9.00
CA GLY A 58 30.93 21.36 9.97
C GLY A 58 29.61 21.74 10.66
N SER A 59 28.98 20.77 11.29
CA SER A 59 27.66 20.88 11.92
C SER A 59 27.56 21.93 13.04
N THR A 60 28.68 22.25 13.68
CA THR A 60 28.76 23.26 14.76
C THR A 60 29.18 24.64 14.23
N LYS A 61 29.48 24.76 12.93
CA LYS A 61 29.90 26.02 12.33
C LYS A 61 28.70 26.80 11.81
N PRO A 62 28.82 28.10 11.58
CA PRO A 62 27.77 28.91 10.98
C PRO A 62 27.38 28.40 9.60
N TYR A 63 26.10 28.56 9.24
CA TYR A 63 25.61 28.31 7.88
C TYR A 63 26.33 29.20 6.86
N LYS A 64 26.52 28.67 5.66
CA LYS A 64 27.03 29.42 4.51
C LYS A 64 26.04 29.36 3.36
N LYS A 65 26.03 30.40 2.49
CA LYS A 65 25.17 30.43 1.30
C LYS A 65 25.40 29.19 0.43
N SER A 66 24.29 28.55 0.00
CA SER A 66 24.35 27.37 -0.87
C SER A 66 25.13 27.64 -2.15
N ALA A 67 25.02 28.84 -2.71
CA ALA A 67 25.79 29.25 -3.90
C ALA A 67 27.30 29.15 -3.71
N ARG A 68 27.81 29.34 -2.47
CA ARG A 68 29.24 29.22 -2.19
C ARG A 68 29.73 27.78 -2.34
N ILE A 69 29.02 26.83 -1.72
CA ILE A 69 29.43 25.41 -1.83
C ILE A 69 29.23 24.88 -3.26
N VAL A 70 28.18 25.30 -3.95
CA VAL A 70 27.98 24.97 -5.36
C VAL A 70 29.17 25.43 -6.19
N GLY A 71 29.63 26.67 -6.00
CA GLY A 71 30.82 27.19 -6.69
C GLY A 71 32.10 26.43 -6.36
N GLU A 72 32.34 26.06 -5.09
CA GLU A 72 33.49 25.27 -4.68
C GLU A 72 33.50 23.88 -5.35
N VAL A 73 32.36 23.20 -5.38
CA VAL A 73 32.19 21.88 -6.00
C VAL A 73 32.42 21.94 -7.50
N LEU A 74 31.84 22.93 -8.17
CA LEU A 74 32.00 23.11 -9.64
C LEU A 74 33.44 23.43 -10.04
N GLY A 75 34.04 24.36 -9.33
CA GLY A 75 35.38 24.83 -9.64
C GLY A 75 36.47 23.80 -9.35
N LYS A 76 36.28 22.92 -8.37
CA LYS A 76 37.31 22.00 -7.94
C LYS A 76 37.11 20.55 -8.35
N TYR A 77 35.86 20.05 -8.40
CA TYR A 77 35.66 18.61 -8.47
C TYR A 77 34.63 18.15 -9.51
N HIS A 78 33.63 18.95 -9.82
CA HIS A 78 32.41 18.45 -10.57
C HIS A 78 32.10 19.38 -11.76
N PRO A 79 32.69 19.19 -12.94
CA PRO A 79 32.58 20.10 -14.09
C PRO A 79 31.24 19.90 -14.84
N HIS A 80 30.14 20.12 -14.18
CA HIS A 80 28.78 20.00 -14.73
C HIS A 80 27.92 21.22 -14.37
N GLY A 81 26.65 21.25 -14.72
CA GLY A 81 25.78 22.39 -14.44
C GLY A 81 25.55 22.62 -12.93
N ASP A 82 25.49 23.89 -12.54
CA ASP A 82 25.26 24.34 -11.15
C ASP A 82 23.94 23.84 -10.57
N SER A 83 22.89 23.77 -11.39
CA SER A 83 21.60 23.22 -10.98
C SER A 83 21.69 21.76 -10.51
N SER A 84 22.50 20.93 -11.17
CA SER A 84 22.66 19.52 -10.78
C SER A 84 23.30 19.36 -9.40
N VAL A 85 24.27 20.20 -9.08
CA VAL A 85 24.92 20.22 -7.76
C VAL A 85 23.99 20.78 -6.70
N TYR A 86 23.28 21.87 -7.01
CA TYR A 86 22.33 22.47 -6.08
C TYR A 86 21.17 21.53 -5.77
N ASP A 87 20.58 20.87 -6.79
CA ASP A 87 19.50 19.91 -6.60
C ASP A 87 19.93 18.71 -5.74
N ALA A 88 21.19 18.26 -5.87
CA ALA A 88 21.74 17.23 -5.00
C ALA A 88 21.84 17.71 -3.53
N ILE A 89 22.29 18.92 -3.30
CA ILE A 89 22.35 19.53 -1.96
C ILE A 89 20.95 19.67 -1.38
N VAL A 90 19.99 20.17 -2.18
CA VAL A 90 18.59 20.31 -1.78
C VAL A 90 18.03 18.96 -1.32
N ARG A 91 18.25 17.92 -2.09
CA ARG A 91 17.80 16.57 -1.74
C ARG A 91 18.40 16.04 -0.44
N MET A 92 19.70 16.30 -0.20
CA MET A 92 20.37 15.93 1.05
C MET A 92 19.86 16.68 2.27
N ALA A 93 19.16 17.83 2.10
CA ALA A 93 18.58 18.65 3.15
C ALA A 93 17.05 18.44 3.34
N GLN A 94 16.40 17.62 2.52
CA GLN A 94 14.95 17.34 2.59
C GLN A 94 14.65 16.17 3.52
N ASP A 95 13.84 16.39 4.56
CA ASP A 95 13.45 15.39 5.54
C ASP A 95 12.43 14.36 5.00
N PHE A 96 11.76 14.69 3.89
CA PHE A 96 10.85 13.79 3.16
C PHE A 96 11.56 13.01 2.03
N SER A 97 12.82 13.35 1.71
CA SER A 97 13.63 12.65 0.69
C SER A 97 14.68 11.72 1.31
N MET A 98 15.30 12.16 2.41
CA MET A 98 16.37 11.43 3.12
C MET A 98 15.86 10.92 4.46
N ARG A 99 16.11 9.65 4.76
CA ARG A 99 15.77 9.10 6.08
C ARG A 99 16.62 9.71 7.19
N TYR A 100 17.89 9.99 6.87
CA TYR A 100 18.83 10.72 7.70
C TYR A 100 19.54 11.77 6.83
N MET A 101 19.19 13.03 7.01
CA MET A 101 19.69 14.14 6.20
C MET A 101 21.20 14.30 6.34
N LEU A 102 21.91 14.47 5.22
CA LEU A 102 23.34 14.70 5.18
C LEU A 102 23.71 16.21 5.15
N ALA A 103 22.77 17.03 4.72
CA ALA A 103 22.90 18.48 4.77
C ALA A 103 21.90 19.07 5.77
N ASP A 104 22.34 20.07 6.53
CA ASP A 104 21.50 20.89 7.42
C ASP A 104 21.24 22.21 6.70
N GLY A 105 20.00 22.40 6.26
CA GLY A 105 19.55 23.51 5.44
C GLY A 105 18.81 24.57 6.23
N HIS A 106 19.07 25.84 5.92
CA HIS A 106 18.35 26.99 6.46
C HIS A 106 17.72 27.79 5.31
N GLY A 107 16.40 27.90 5.32
CA GLY A 107 15.61 28.52 4.25
C GLY A 107 14.57 27.56 3.66
N ASN A 108 14.10 27.84 2.44
CA ASN A 108 13.14 27.00 1.73
C ASN A 108 13.88 26.00 0.83
N PHE A 109 13.84 24.74 1.21
CA PHE A 109 14.39 23.60 0.43
C PHE A 109 13.31 22.77 -0.29
N GLY A 110 12.14 23.37 -0.54
CA GLY A 110 11.02 22.69 -1.16
C GLY A 110 10.07 22.01 -0.16
N SER A 111 9.02 21.41 -0.66
CA SER A 111 8.02 20.74 0.16
C SER A 111 7.56 19.41 -0.46
N VAL A 112 6.81 18.62 0.31
CA VAL A 112 6.16 17.38 -0.15
C VAL A 112 5.09 17.66 -1.22
N ASP A 113 4.65 18.90 -1.37
CA ASP A 113 3.74 19.36 -2.44
C ASP A 113 4.45 19.54 -3.79
N GLY A 114 5.78 19.40 -3.81
CA GLY A 114 6.57 19.55 -5.02
C GLY A 114 6.95 20.99 -5.32
N ASP A 115 6.79 21.89 -4.34
CA ASP A 115 7.33 23.25 -4.44
C ASP A 115 8.85 23.17 -4.63
N PRO A 116 9.42 23.95 -5.55
CA PRO A 116 10.86 23.99 -5.74
C PRO A 116 11.56 24.68 -4.56
N ALA A 117 12.82 24.31 -4.35
CA ALA A 117 13.66 25.06 -3.42
C ALA A 117 13.83 26.50 -3.90
N ALA A 118 14.05 27.42 -2.96
CA ALA A 118 14.42 28.78 -3.30
C ALA A 118 15.80 28.79 -3.99
N ALA A 119 16.09 29.82 -4.79
CA ALA A 119 17.37 29.92 -5.49
C ALA A 119 18.54 29.88 -4.50
N MET A 120 19.67 29.26 -4.90
CA MET A 120 20.85 29.01 -4.05
C MET A 120 21.47 30.24 -3.40
N ARG A 121 21.15 31.45 -3.89
CA ARG A 121 21.57 32.72 -3.30
C ARG A 121 20.79 33.09 -2.03
N TYR A 122 19.61 32.47 -1.82
CA TYR A 122 18.77 32.72 -0.65
C TYR A 122 18.95 31.65 0.44
N THR A 123 19.17 30.41 0.06
CA THR A 123 19.33 29.29 0.99
C THR A 123 20.73 29.24 1.58
N GLU A 124 20.83 28.66 2.76
CA GLU A 124 22.08 28.46 3.48
C GLU A 124 22.17 26.99 3.89
N VAL A 125 23.40 26.49 3.98
CA VAL A 125 23.66 25.07 4.23
C VAL A 125 24.94 24.85 5.02
N ARG A 126 24.99 23.73 5.75
CA ARG A 126 26.18 23.15 6.37
C ARG A 126 26.04 21.63 6.42
N MET A 127 27.07 20.91 6.82
CA MET A 127 26.93 19.49 7.09
C MET A 127 26.04 19.23 8.29
N SER A 128 25.23 18.16 8.23
CA SER A 128 24.56 17.62 9.40
C SER A 128 25.55 16.88 10.31
N LYS A 129 25.18 16.63 11.57
CA LYS A 129 26.05 15.85 12.50
C LYS A 129 26.37 14.44 12.00
N ILE A 130 25.43 13.80 11.31
CA ILE A 130 25.63 12.46 10.78
C ILE A 130 26.52 12.46 9.53
N ALA A 131 26.52 13.54 8.73
CA ALA A 131 27.37 13.67 7.58
C ALA A 131 28.86 13.74 7.95
N GLU A 132 29.20 14.27 9.12
CA GLU A 132 30.57 14.29 9.61
C GLU A 132 31.15 12.90 9.81
N LEU A 133 30.31 11.91 10.13
CA LEU A 133 30.71 10.50 10.25
C LEU A 133 31.11 9.87 8.90
N MET A 134 30.62 10.41 7.80
CA MET A 134 31.01 9.94 6.47
C MET A 134 32.46 10.30 6.15
N LEU A 135 32.97 11.39 6.72
CA LEU A 135 34.27 11.98 6.44
C LEU A 135 35.28 11.78 7.57
N GLN A 136 34.83 11.20 8.70
CA GLN A 136 35.69 11.07 9.88
C GLN A 136 36.92 10.23 9.55
N ASP A 137 38.09 10.69 10.02
CA ASP A 137 39.40 10.06 9.78
C ASP A 137 39.90 10.07 8.31
N ILE A 138 39.29 10.89 7.42
CA ILE A 138 39.71 10.99 5.99
C ILE A 138 41.15 11.51 5.83
N ASP A 139 41.62 12.30 6.79
CA ASP A 139 42.97 12.87 6.85
C ASP A 139 44.04 11.86 7.33
N LYS A 140 43.64 10.64 7.68
CA LYS A 140 44.50 9.56 8.20
C LYS A 140 44.84 8.50 7.15
N GLU A 141 44.87 8.85 5.89
CA GLU A 141 45.18 7.95 4.74
C GLU A 141 44.25 6.74 4.67
N THR A 142 43.01 6.87 5.18
CA THR A 142 42.04 5.78 5.27
C THR A 142 41.43 5.35 3.95
N VAL A 143 41.46 6.24 2.95
CA VAL A 143 40.94 6.03 1.61
C VAL A 143 41.92 6.56 0.56
N ASP A 144 41.77 6.06 -0.69
CA ASP A 144 42.60 6.50 -1.79
C ASP A 144 42.06 7.82 -2.35
N PHE A 145 43.03 8.68 -2.76
CA PHE A 145 42.77 9.93 -3.44
C PHE A 145 43.20 9.81 -4.90
N VAL A 146 42.32 10.25 -5.79
CA VAL A 146 42.54 10.26 -7.23
C VAL A 146 42.60 11.71 -7.73
N PRO A 147 43.27 11.99 -8.87
CA PRO A 147 43.23 13.31 -9.49
C PRO A 147 41.78 13.74 -9.79
N ASN A 148 41.50 15.04 -9.62
CA ASN A 148 40.24 15.63 -10.09
C ASN A 148 40.25 15.73 -11.65
N TYR A 149 39.19 16.34 -12.20
CA TYR A 149 38.96 16.39 -13.67
C TYR A 149 40.04 17.14 -14.47
N ASP A 150 40.80 18.07 -13.87
CA ASP A 150 41.89 18.86 -14.49
C ASP A 150 43.25 18.52 -13.91
N GLU A 151 43.33 17.48 -13.08
CA GLU A 151 44.57 17.01 -12.41
C GLU A 151 45.23 18.04 -11.48
N SER A 152 44.58 19.18 -11.21
CA SER A 152 45.13 20.23 -10.35
C SER A 152 45.01 19.90 -8.87
N LEU A 153 44.03 19.11 -8.48
CA LEU A 153 43.71 18.70 -7.11
C LEU A 153 43.46 17.20 -7.02
N LYS A 154 43.33 16.71 -5.81
CA LYS A 154 42.93 15.33 -5.54
C LYS A 154 41.57 15.28 -4.82
N GLU A 155 40.78 14.29 -5.19
CA GLU A 155 39.51 13.98 -4.54
C GLU A 155 39.50 12.55 -4.00
N PRO A 156 38.75 12.24 -2.94
CA PRO A 156 38.65 10.87 -2.44
C PRO A 156 37.87 10.00 -3.42
N SER A 157 38.38 8.80 -3.69
CA SER A 157 37.69 7.81 -4.52
C SER A 157 36.45 7.25 -3.85
N VAL A 158 36.46 7.20 -2.50
CA VAL A 158 35.37 6.72 -1.61
C VAL A 158 35.52 7.43 -0.26
N LEU A 159 34.48 7.56 0.51
CA LEU A 159 34.55 8.10 1.89
C LEU A 159 34.75 6.98 2.93
N PRO A 160 35.33 7.28 4.11
CA PRO A 160 35.44 6.30 5.19
C PRO A 160 34.12 5.73 5.68
N ALA A 161 33.02 6.52 5.71
CA ALA A 161 31.65 6.10 5.91
C ALA A 161 31.42 5.22 7.15
N LYS A 162 31.43 5.81 8.34
CA LYS A 162 31.24 5.08 9.63
C LYS A 162 29.87 4.42 9.85
N PHE A 163 28.99 4.48 8.89
CA PHE A 163 27.71 3.76 8.90
C PHE A 163 27.33 3.33 7.50
N PRO A 164 26.53 2.27 7.31
CA PRO A 164 26.18 1.71 6.01
C PRO A 164 25.17 2.59 5.26
N GLN A 165 25.67 3.73 4.74
CA GLN A 165 24.90 4.78 4.08
C GLN A 165 24.02 4.26 2.94
N LEU A 166 24.51 3.28 2.16
CA LEU A 166 23.78 2.73 1.02
C LEU A 166 22.40 2.19 1.41
N LEU A 167 22.30 1.48 2.54
CA LEU A 167 21.02 0.96 3.04
C LEU A 167 20.28 2.00 3.85
N VAL A 168 20.98 2.78 4.68
CA VAL A 168 20.35 3.70 5.61
C VAL A 168 19.56 4.79 4.89
N ASN A 169 20.12 5.42 3.88
CA ASN A 169 19.43 6.44 3.08
C ASN A 169 18.93 5.95 1.72
N GLY A 170 19.42 4.79 1.28
CA GLY A 170 19.12 4.32 -0.06
C GLY A 170 19.65 5.23 -1.16
N THR A 171 19.30 4.92 -2.39
CA THR A 171 19.62 5.74 -3.56
C THR A 171 18.74 5.35 -4.75
N SER A 172 18.57 6.27 -5.68
CA SER A 172 17.93 6.00 -6.97
C SER A 172 18.75 6.62 -8.10
N GLY A 173 18.88 5.93 -9.24
CA GLY A 173 19.63 6.45 -10.38
C GLY A 173 19.35 5.67 -11.64
N ILE A 174 19.39 6.38 -12.78
CA ILE A 174 19.20 5.81 -14.11
C ILE A 174 20.50 5.96 -14.87
N ALA A 175 21.11 4.83 -15.22
CA ALA A 175 22.30 4.76 -16.06
C ALA A 175 21.93 4.26 -17.47
N VAL A 176 22.93 4.09 -18.34
CA VAL A 176 22.71 3.51 -19.66
C VAL A 176 22.49 2.00 -19.52
N GLY A 177 21.33 1.52 -19.93
CA GLY A 177 20.98 0.09 -19.90
C GLY A 177 20.70 -0.51 -18.51
N MET A 178 20.80 0.26 -17.44
CA MET A 178 20.53 -0.22 -16.08
C MET A 178 20.09 0.91 -15.15
N ALA A 179 19.43 0.55 -14.05
CA ALA A 179 19.00 1.49 -13.03
C ALA A 179 19.23 0.91 -11.63
N THR A 180 19.44 1.79 -10.67
CA THR A 180 19.46 1.46 -9.24
C THR A 180 18.29 2.13 -8.53
N ASN A 181 17.66 1.41 -7.59
CA ASN A 181 16.60 1.96 -6.76
C ASN A 181 16.60 1.21 -5.41
N ILE A 182 17.41 1.68 -4.49
CA ILE A 182 17.61 1.08 -3.16
C ILE A 182 16.80 1.89 -2.16
N PRO A 183 15.86 1.29 -1.44
CA PRO A 183 15.04 2.00 -0.46
C PRO A 183 15.84 2.32 0.80
N PRO A 184 15.48 3.38 1.55
CA PRO A 184 16.05 3.70 2.84
C PRO A 184 15.60 2.71 3.93
N HIS A 185 16.42 2.58 5.00
CA HIS A 185 16.20 1.68 6.12
C HIS A 185 16.44 2.37 7.47
N ASN A 186 15.92 1.76 8.53
CA ASN A 186 16.18 2.21 9.88
C ASN A 186 17.63 1.98 10.29
N MET A 187 18.29 3.00 10.83
CA MET A 187 19.70 2.97 11.25
C MET A 187 19.97 1.85 12.26
N SER A 188 19.13 1.73 13.27
CA SER A 188 19.32 0.74 14.33
C SER A 188 19.22 -0.68 13.79
N GLU A 189 18.25 -0.96 12.92
CA GLU A 189 18.08 -2.27 12.31
C GLU A 189 19.26 -2.65 11.40
N VAL A 190 19.74 -1.71 10.59
CA VAL A 190 20.86 -1.96 9.68
C VAL A 190 22.15 -2.19 10.47
N ILE A 191 22.39 -1.41 11.52
CA ILE A 191 23.57 -1.62 12.40
C ILE A 191 23.45 -2.98 13.09
N ASP A 192 22.30 -3.33 13.66
CA ASP A 192 22.11 -4.62 14.33
C ASP A 192 22.32 -5.80 13.36
N GLY A 193 21.83 -5.68 12.13
CA GLY A 193 22.09 -6.67 11.08
C GLY A 193 23.56 -6.75 10.70
N THR A 194 24.29 -5.63 10.69
CA THR A 194 25.74 -5.60 10.45
C THR A 194 26.49 -6.28 11.60
N LEU A 195 26.16 -5.96 12.83
CA LEU A 195 26.74 -6.60 14.04
C LEU A 195 26.48 -8.11 14.04
N MET A 196 25.24 -8.52 13.71
CA MET A 196 24.90 -9.93 13.58
C MET A 196 25.75 -10.65 12.53
N LEU A 197 26.00 -10.01 11.37
CA LEU A 197 26.82 -10.60 10.32
C LEU A 197 28.30 -10.67 10.69
N ILE A 198 28.81 -9.73 11.50
CA ILE A 198 30.17 -9.78 12.07
C ILE A 198 30.29 -10.96 13.04
N ASP A 199 29.31 -11.15 13.92
CA ASP A 199 29.33 -12.23 14.91
C ASP A 199 29.05 -13.62 14.30
N HIS A 200 28.24 -13.65 13.25
CA HIS A 200 27.82 -14.87 12.54
C HIS A 200 27.99 -14.71 11.03
N PRO A 201 29.21 -14.88 10.49
CA PRO A 201 29.46 -14.72 9.04
C PRO A 201 28.64 -15.65 8.15
N GLU A 202 28.18 -16.80 8.71
CA GLU A 202 27.35 -17.79 8.02
C GLU A 202 25.85 -17.41 8.03
N ALA A 203 25.45 -16.33 8.73
CA ALA A 203 24.05 -15.89 8.76
C ALA A 203 23.48 -15.79 7.34
N THR A 204 22.28 -16.32 7.16
CA THR A 204 21.53 -16.26 5.91
C THR A 204 20.83 -14.91 5.74
N VAL A 205 20.26 -14.66 4.55
CA VAL A 205 19.44 -13.46 4.34
C VAL A 205 18.18 -13.50 5.22
N GLU A 206 17.61 -14.69 5.44
CA GLU A 206 16.46 -14.91 6.29
C GLU A 206 16.76 -14.57 7.76
N ASP A 207 17.95 -14.90 8.26
CA ASP A 207 18.38 -14.51 9.60
C ASP A 207 18.51 -12.99 9.72
N LEU A 208 19.11 -12.35 8.73
CA LEU A 208 19.22 -10.90 8.69
C LEU A 208 17.85 -10.20 8.64
N MET A 209 16.85 -10.81 7.99
CA MET A 209 15.47 -10.28 7.94
C MET A 209 14.77 -10.31 9.29
N GLN A 210 15.22 -11.10 10.26
CA GLN A 210 14.67 -11.06 11.62
C GLN A 210 15.03 -9.75 12.33
N VAL A 211 16.12 -9.11 11.92
CA VAL A 211 16.62 -7.84 12.49
C VAL A 211 16.28 -6.68 11.56
N ILE A 212 16.64 -6.77 10.28
CA ILE A 212 16.32 -5.77 9.24
C ILE A 212 14.97 -6.14 8.64
N LYS A 213 13.89 -5.67 9.25
CA LYS A 213 12.53 -6.10 8.92
C LYS A 213 12.04 -5.64 7.55
N GLY A 214 12.60 -4.58 7.01
CA GLY A 214 12.20 -3.99 5.73
C GLY A 214 12.63 -2.53 5.60
N PRO A 215 12.34 -1.89 4.46
CA PRO A 215 12.56 -0.45 4.27
C PRO A 215 11.86 0.40 5.35
N ASP A 216 12.45 1.56 5.63
CA ASP A 216 11.92 2.54 6.57
C ASP A 216 11.94 3.92 5.90
N PHE A 217 10.82 4.32 5.33
CA PHE A 217 10.70 5.52 4.53
C PHE A 217 10.61 6.79 5.39
N PRO A 218 11.21 7.92 4.97
CA PRO A 218 11.15 9.19 5.69
C PRO A 218 9.71 9.71 5.84
N THR A 219 8.84 9.41 4.89
CA THR A 219 7.41 9.80 4.88
C THR A 219 6.51 8.83 5.66
N ALA A 220 7.09 7.87 6.38
CA ALA A 220 6.38 6.82 7.13
C ALA A 220 5.51 5.93 6.22
N GLY A 221 4.20 5.89 6.42
CA GLY A 221 3.27 5.05 5.66
C GLY A 221 3.32 3.57 6.04
N LEU A 222 2.66 2.76 5.22
CA LEU A 222 2.51 1.32 5.43
C LEU A 222 3.18 0.55 4.29
N ILE A 223 3.82 -0.57 4.62
CA ILE A 223 4.24 -1.60 3.64
C ILE A 223 3.31 -2.80 3.79
N LEU A 224 2.78 -3.29 2.67
CA LEU A 224 1.85 -4.41 2.61
C LEU A 224 2.58 -5.69 2.22
N GLY A 225 2.53 -6.69 3.11
CA GLY A 225 3.16 -7.98 2.89
C GLY A 225 4.68 -7.98 3.01
N SER A 226 5.26 -9.16 3.11
CA SER A 226 6.72 -9.38 3.23
C SER A 226 7.37 -9.98 1.98
N GLU A 227 6.58 -10.48 1.04
CA GLU A 227 7.06 -11.16 -0.17
C GLU A 227 7.99 -10.27 -1.01
N GLY A 228 7.59 -9.01 -1.28
CA GLY A 228 8.40 -8.05 -2.02
C GLY A 228 9.71 -7.71 -1.33
N ILE A 229 9.71 -7.62 0.01
CA ILE A 229 10.91 -7.41 0.83
C ILE A 229 11.83 -8.63 0.73
N ARG A 230 11.28 -9.83 0.92
CA ARG A 230 12.04 -11.09 0.82
C ARG A 230 12.70 -11.23 -0.54
N SER A 231 11.94 -11.02 -1.63
CA SER A 231 12.48 -11.06 -2.99
C SER A 231 13.62 -10.05 -3.17
N ALA A 232 13.43 -8.80 -2.74
CA ALA A 232 14.45 -7.74 -2.83
C ALA A 232 15.73 -8.11 -2.06
N TYR A 233 15.60 -8.62 -0.85
CA TYR A 233 16.76 -8.94 0.00
C TYR A 233 17.50 -10.21 -0.44
N THR A 234 16.79 -11.17 -1.04
CA THR A 234 17.40 -12.43 -1.49
C THR A 234 18.04 -12.30 -2.86
N THR A 235 17.36 -11.61 -3.81
CA THR A 235 17.77 -11.56 -5.22
C THR A 235 18.33 -10.19 -5.65
N GLY A 236 18.23 -9.17 -4.81
CA GLY A 236 18.51 -7.78 -5.16
C GLY A 236 17.41 -7.11 -5.99
N ARG A 237 16.28 -7.79 -6.25
CA ARG A 237 15.13 -7.26 -6.99
C ARG A 237 13.82 -7.64 -6.33
N GLY A 238 12.89 -6.68 -6.24
CA GLY A 238 11.57 -6.94 -5.66
C GLY A 238 10.62 -5.76 -5.87
N VAL A 239 9.35 -6.00 -5.65
CA VAL A 239 8.32 -4.94 -5.70
C VAL A 239 7.64 -4.86 -4.33
N ILE A 240 7.75 -3.72 -3.69
CA ILE A 240 7.20 -3.45 -2.36
C ILE A 240 5.94 -2.60 -2.54
N LYS A 241 4.80 -3.07 -2.05
CA LYS A 241 3.55 -2.30 -2.05
C LYS A 241 3.56 -1.34 -0.87
N MET A 242 3.44 -0.04 -1.16
CA MET A 242 3.33 1.02 -0.16
C MET A 242 1.91 1.57 -0.13
N ARG A 243 1.43 1.92 1.05
CA ARG A 243 0.10 2.50 1.24
C ARG A 243 0.16 3.67 2.21
N ALA A 244 -0.65 4.69 1.94
CA ALA A 244 -0.88 5.81 2.84
C ALA A 244 -1.47 5.34 4.18
N ASN A 245 -1.16 6.03 5.27
CA ASN A 245 -1.83 5.82 6.54
C ASN A 245 -3.13 6.65 6.55
N ALA A 246 -4.25 5.96 6.40
CA ALA A 246 -5.58 6.56 6.36
C ALA A 246 -6.47 5.99 7.45
N ARG A 247 -7.30 6.83 8.06
CA ARG A 247 -8.30 6.44 9.05
C ARG A 247 -9.66 7.01 8.70
N ILE A 248 -10.71 6.30 9.08
CA ILE A 248 -12.09 6.74 8.91
C ILE A 248 -12.58 7.28 10.25
N GLU A 249 -13.14 8.48 10.24
CA GLU A 249 -13.77 9.11 11.40
C GLU A 249 -15.23 9.43 11.07
N THR A 250 -16.08 9.40 12.09
CA THR A 250 -17.48 9.85 11.96
C THR A 250 -17.63 11.17 12.70
N LEU A 251 -18.08 12.20 11.99
CA LEU A 251 -18.33 13.51 12.57
C LEU A 251 -19.56 13.47 13.48
N SER A 252 -19.70 14.46 14.37
CA SER A 252 -20.85 14.60 15.29
C SER A 252 -22.22 14.66 14.57
N ASN A 253 -22.22 15.10 13.31
CA ASN A 253 -23.41 15.13 12.45
C ASN A 253 -23.69 13.81 11.72
N GLY A 254 -22.93 12.73 12.02
CA GLY A 254 -23.07 11.40 11.43
C GLY A 254 -22.53 11.25 10.01
N LYS A 255 -21.75 12.24 9.48
CA LYS A 255 -21.07 12.10 8.19
C LYS A 255 -19.73 11.40 8.37
N PRO A 256 -19.40 10.39 7.56
CA PRO A 256 -18.07 9.79 7.56
C PRO A 256 -17.06 10.71 6.87
N ARG A 257 -15.81 10.59 7.30
CA ARG A 257 -14.66 11.36 6.82
C ARG A 257 -13.43 10.43 6.76
N ILE A 258 -12.66 10.53 5.70
CA ILE A 258 -11.36 9.85 5.58
C ILE A 258 -10.28 10.90 5.85
N ILE A 259 -9.35 10.58 6.75
CA ILE A 259 -8.19 11.40 7.07
C ILE A 259 -6.93 10.65 6.71
N VAL A 260 -6.08 11.25 5.87
CA VAL A 260 -4.77 10.71 5.48
C VAL A 260 -3.69 11.52 6.17
N THR A 261 -2.83 10.85 6.93
CA THR A 261 -1.77 11.48 7.74
C THR A 261 -0.36 11.17 7.25
N GLU A 262 -0.19 10.14 6.43
CA GLU A 262 1.10 9.72 5.88
C GLU A 262 0.91 9.25 4.44
N LEU A 263 1.87 9.53 3.56
CA LEU A 263 1.83 9.16 2.14
C LEU A 263 2.94 8.15 1.80
N PRO A 264 2.74 7.36 0.74
CA PRO A 264 3.82 6.55 0.19
C PRO A 264 5.03 7.41 -0.19
N TYR A 265 6.22 6.83 -0.04
CA TYR A 265 7.47 7.51 -0.36
C TYR A 265 7.52 8.00 -1.82
N GLN A 266 8.05 9.20 -2.04
CA GLN A 266 8.16 9.87 -3.35
C GLN A 266 6.82 10.27 -4.00
N VAL A 267 5.72 10.23 -3.28
CA VAL A 267 4.43 10.73 -3.77
C VAL A 267 4.32 12.23 -3.53
N ASN A 268 3.99 12.97 -4.58
CA ASN A 268 3.70 14.40 -4.50
C ASN A 268 2.26 14.60 -3.98
N LYS A 269 2.12 15.28 -2.83
CA LYS A 269 0.83 15.47 -2.14
C LYS A 269 -0.15 16.31 -2.98
N ALA A 270 0.28 17.42 -3.55
CA ALA A 270 -0.59 18.30 -4.34
C ALA A 270 -1.14 17.59 -5.58
N LYS A 271 -0.28 16.85 -6.33
CA LYS A 271 -0.72 16.06 -7.49
C LYS A 271 -1.65 14.92 -7.09
N LEU A 272 -1.47 14.32 -5.91
CA LEU A 272 -2.39 13.31 -5.39
C LEU A 272 -3.76 13.91 -5.11
N VAL A 273 -3.83 15.04 -4.42
CA VAL A 273 -5.08 15.76 -4.13
C VAL A 273 -5.79 16.15 -5.44
N GLU A 274 -5.05 16.66 -6.42
CA GLU A 274 -5.57 16.99 -7.75
C GLU A 274 -6.14 15.74 -8.46
N SER A 275 -5.43 14.61 -8.42
CA SER A 275 -5.91 13.35 -9.03
C SER A 275 -7.20 12.84 -8.39
N ILE A 276 -7.32 12.93 -7.06
CA ILE A 276 -8.57 12.58 -6.36
C ILE A 276 -9.70 13.50 -6.81
N ALA A 277 -9.46 14.82 -6.86
CA ALA A 277 -10.46 15.78 -7.31
C ALA A 277 -10.90 15.53 -8.77
N GLN A 278 -9.98 15.07 -9.63
CA GLN A 278 -10.29 14.72 -11.00
C GLN A 278 -11.21 13.50 -11.09
N LEU A 279 -10.92 12.42 -10.34
CA LEU A 279 -11.77 11.22 -10.29
C LEU A 279 -13.21 11.54 -9.82
N VAL A 280 -13.35 12.52 -8.92
CA VAL A 280 -14.67 12.99 -8.47
C VAL A 280 -15.39 13.77 -9.58
N ARG A 281 -14.69 14.66 -10.30
CA ARG A 281 -15.25 15.42 -11.44
C ARG A 281 -15.70 14.50 -12.57
N ASP A 282 -14.92 13.47 -12.86
CA ASP A 282 -15.18 12.47 -13.90
C ASP A 282 -16.22 11.43 -13.48
N LYS A 283 -16.72 11.52 -12.24
CA LYS A 283 -17.69 10.58 -11.63
C LYS A 283 -17.21 9.14 -11.57
N GLU A 284 -15.92 8.91 -11.55
CA GLU A 284 -15.33 7.58 -11.33
C GLU A 284 -15.40 7.18 -9.85
N ILE A 285 -15.35 8.15 -8.94
CA ILE A 285 -15.59 7.97 -7.51
C ILE A 285 -16.71 8.92 -7.07
N GLU A 286 -17.81 8.33 -6.61
CA GLU A 286 -18.95 9.08 -6.08
C GLU A 286 -18.95 9.04 -4.53
N GLY A 287 -19.63 10.00 -3.91
CA GLY A 287 -19.80 10.06 -2.47
C GLY A 287 -18.85 10.99 -1.73
N ILE A 288 -17.85 11.57 -2.40
CA ILE A 288 -16.97 12.61 -1.83
C ILE A 288 -17.66 13.96 -1.98
N THR A 289 -17.74 14.75 -0.89
CA THR A 289 -18.38 16.05 -0.84
C THR A 289 -17.41 17.22 -0.74
N ALA A 290 -16.26 17.00 -0.08
CA ALA A 290 -15.19 17.97 0.02
C ALA A 290 -13.83 17.28 0.11
N LEU A 291 -12.82 17.95 -0.38
CA LEU A 291 -11.42 17.49 -0.32
C LEU A 291 -10.56 18.69 0.06
N ASN A 292 -9.97 18.62 1.25
CA ASN A 292 -9.18 19.69 1.82
C ASN A 292 -7.79 19.20 2.22
N ASP A 293 -6.79 20.02 2.00
CA ASP A 293 -5.46 19.86 2.60
C ASP A 293 -5.39 20.75 3.84
N GLU A 294 -5.37 20.12 5.00
CA GLU A 294 -5.27 20.75 6.32
C GLU A 294 -3.87 20.56 6.92
N SER A 295 -2.87 20.26 6.09
CA SER A 295 -1.49 20.07 6.56
C SER A 295 -0.93 21.36 7.14
N ASP A 296 -0.30 21.27 8.31
CA ASP A 296 0.34 22.37 8.98
C ASP A 296 1.67 21.94 9.65
N ARG A 297 2.19 22.76 10.58
CA ARG A 297 3.44 22.46 11.31
C ARG A 297 3.34 21.25 12.23
N SER A 298 2.14 20.78 12.56
CA SER A 298 1.90 19.59 13.38
C SER A 298 1.93 18.30 12.56
N GLY A 299 1.89 18.39 11.24
CA GLY A 299 2.00 17.25 10.34
C GLY A 299 1.10 17.35 9.11
N MET A 300 1.19 16.29 8.30
CA MET A 300 0.37 16.12 7.10
C MET A 300 -1.06 15.71 7.48
N ARG A 301 -2.05 16.35 6.83
CA ARG A 301 -3.46 16.04 7.04
C ARG A 301 -4.28 16.33 5.79
N ILE A 302 -4.60 15.30 5.01
CA ILE A 302 -5.56 15.41 3.91
C ILE A 302 -6.91 14.91 4.42
N VAL A 303 -7.95 15.70 4.23
CA VAL A 303 -9.30 15.44 4.73
C VAL A 303 -10.25 15.28 3.55
N ILE A 304 -10.92 14.12 3.50
CA ILE A 304 -11.88 13.75 2.46
C ILE A 304 -13.24 13.56 3.14
N ASP A 305 -14.14 14.53 3.00
CA ASP A 305 -15.49 14.47 3.54
C ASP A 305 -16.41 13.68 2.62
N LEU A 306 -17.20 12.81 3.21
CA LEU A 306 -18.10 11.94 2.45
C LEU A 306 -19.57 12.31 2.67
N ARG A 307 -20.43 11.82 1.76
CA ARG A 307 -21.90 11.89 1.98
C ARG A 307 -22.27 10.98 3.15
N ARG A 308 -23.38 11.28 3.81
CA ARG A 308 -23.85 10.52 4.98
C ARG A 308 -24.17 9.04 4.65
N ASP A 309 -24.63 8.78 3.44
CA ASP A 309 -25.02 7.49 2.90
C ASP A 309 -23.87 6.74 2.21
N ALA A 310 -22.70 7.32 2.17
CA ALA A 310 -21.54 6.74 1.49
C ALA A 310 -20.82 5.72 2.38
N ASN A 311 -20.43 4.59 1.79
CA ASN A 311 -19.56 3.61 2.45
C ASN A 311 -18.10 4.06 2.36
N ALA A 312 -17.55 4.52 3.49
CA ALA A 312 -16.19 5.06 3.55
C ALA A 312 -15.11 4.03 3.19
N ASN A 313 -15.32 2.74 3.52
CA ASN A 313 -14.36 1.69 3.19
C ASN A 313 -14.31 1.44 1.67
N VAL A 314 -15.46 1.44 1.01
CA VAL A 314 -15.54 1.28 -0.45
C VAL A 314 -14.81 2.43 -1.16
N ILE A 315 -15.06 3.67 -0.74
CA ILE A 315 -14.40 4.85 -1.31
C ILE A 315 -12.90 4.80 -1.05
N LEU A 316 -12.47 4.46 0.17
CA LEU A 316 -11.05 4.34 0.49
C LEU A 316 -10.36 3.26 -0.36
N ASN A 317 -11.01 2.11 -0.59
CA ASN A 317 -10.48 1.07 -1.47
C ASN A 317 -10.41 1.50 -2.93
N GLN A 318 -11.39 2.27 -3.41
CA GLN A 318 -11.34 2.86 -4.76
C GLN A 318 -10.19 3.87 -4.87
N LEU A 319 -9.97 4.70 -3.85
CA LEU A 319 -8.86 5.64 -3.79
C LEU A 319 -7.50 4.91 -3.81
N TYR A 320 -7.34 3.81 -3.07
CA TYR A 320 -6.13 2.98 -3.14
C TYR A 320 -5.91 2.36 -4.52
N LYS A 321 -6.97 2.00 -5.21
CA LYS A 321 -6.88 1.38 -6.54
C LYS A 321 -6.57 2.38 -7.66
N HIS A 322 -7.11 3.58 -7.59
CA HIS A 322 -7.09 4.55 -8.68
C HIS A 322 -6.12 5.72 -8.46
N THR A 323 -5.52 5.84 -7.28
CA THR A 323 -4.60 6.93 -6.95
C THR A 323 -3.31 6.44 -6.31
N LYS A 324 -2.34 7.35 -6.14
CA LYS A 324 -1.09 7.09 -5.44
C LYS A 324 -1.20 7.07 -3.90
N LEU A 325 -2.40 6.97 -3.35
CA LEU A 325 -2.57 6.57 -1.94
C LEU A 325 -2.07 5.14 -1.69
N GLN A 326 -1.99 4.33 -2.74
CA GLN A 326 -1.22 3.09 -2.77
C GLN A 326 -0.35 3.10 -4.02
N ASP A 327 0.94 2.82 -3.86
CA ASP A 327 1.91 2.77 -4.95
C ASP A 327 2.89 1.62 -4.71
N SER A 328 3.67 1.27 -5.72
CA SER A 328 4.68 0.22 -5.62
C SER A 328 6.08 0.81 -5.75
N PHE A 329 7.00 0.34 -4.91
CA PHE A 329 8.42 0.65 -5.00
C PHE A 329 9.18 -0.53 -5.62
N GLY A 330 9.66 -0.35 -6.84
CA GLY A 330 10.47 -1.36 -7.52
C GLY A 330 11.90 -1.32 -7.02
N VAL A 331 12.30 -2.29 -6.19
CA VAL A 331 13.66 -2.39 -5.64
C VAL A 331 14.61 -2.96 -6.68
N ILE A 332 15.74 -2.28 -6.87
CA ILE A 332 16.88 -2.74 -7.66
C ILE A 332 18.15 -2.38 -6.88
N MET A 333 18.75 -3.36 -6.22
CA MET A 333 19.94 -3.17 -5.38
C MET A 333 21.22 -3.25 -6.22
N LEU A 334 21.34 -2.33 -7.18
CA LEU A 334 22.48 -2.22 -8.06
C LEU A 334 23.48 -1.19 -7.51
N ALA A 335 24.72 -1.58 -7.31
CA ALA A 335 25.80 -0.71 -6.87
C ALA A 335 27.12 -1.07 -7.56
N LEU A 336 28.12 -0.19 -7.47
CA LEU A 336 29.46 -0.43 -7.97
C LEU A 336 30.27 -1.21 -6.93
N VAL A 337 30.81 -2.34 -7.34
CA VAL A 337 31.81 -3.13 -6.61
C VAL A 337 33.10 -3.13 -7.43
N ASP A 338 34.12 -2.54 -6.89
CA ASP A 338 35.42 -2.36 -7.58
C ASP A 338 35.22 -1.76 -9.00
N GLY A 339 34.40 -0.72 -9.11
CA GLY A 339 34.10 -0.03 -10.35
C GLY A 339 33.17 -0.79 -11.33
N LYS A 340 32.66 -1.98 -10.98
CA LYS A 340 31.78 -2.80 -11.82
C LYS A 340 30.33 -2.79 -11.25
N PRO A 341 29.30 -2.54 -12.07
CA PRO A 341 27.94 -2.58 -11.62
C PRO A 341 27.49 -4.03 -11.32
N GLN A 342 26.96 -4.26 -10.13
CA GLN A 342 26.46 -5.57 -9.69
C GLN A 342 25.13 -5.41 -8.95
N VAL A 343 24.19 -6.32 -9.21
CA VAL A 343 22.98 -6.45 -8.41
C VAL A 343 23.33 -7.30 -7.19
N LEU A 344 23.13 -6.74 -6.01
CA LEU A 344 23.55 -7.32 -4.74
C LEU A 344 22.35 -7.72 -3.90
N ASN A 345 22.47 -8.80 -3.13
CA ASN A 345 21.53 -9.14 -2.09
C ASN A 345 21.88 -8.41 -0.77
N LEU A 346 21.01 -8.48 0.24
CA LEU A 346 21.21 -7.77 1.52
C LEU A 346 22.52 -8.18 2.20
N LYS A 347 22.82 -9.48 2.27
CA LYS A 347 24.06 -10.00 2.88
C LYS A 347 25.30 -9.48 2.17
N GLN A 348 25.30 -9.44 0.84
CA GLN A 348 26.42 -8.93 0.04
C GLN A 348 26.68 -7.44 0.29
N VAL A 349 25.62 -6.62 0.37
CA VAL A 349 25.78 -5.18 0.66
C VAL A 349 26.44 -4.98 2.02
N LEU A 350 25.99 -5.68 3.06
CA LEU A 350 26.56 -5.58 4.39
C LEU A 350 28.00 -6.14 4.42
N HIS A 351 28.28 -7.23 3.71
CA HIS A 351 29.61 -7.82 3.62
C HIS A 351 30.64 -6.84 3.01
N TYR A 352 30.30 -6.20 1.88
CA TYR A 352 31.19 -5.22 1.27
C TYR A 352 31.40 -3.98 2.15
N TYR A 353 30.37 -3.56 2.88
CA TYR A 353 30.49 -2.50 3.87
C TYR A 353 31.45 -2.89 5.02
N ILE A 354 31.31 -4.08 5.60
CA ILE A 354 32.21 -4.58 6.66
C ILE A 354 33.65 -4.62 6.15
N LYS A 355 33.85 -5.19 4.96
CA LYS A 355 35.18 -5.26 4.34
C LYS A 355 35.81 -3.89 4.11
N HIS A 356 35.01 -2.89 3.73
CA HIS A 356 35.45 -1.51 3.63
C HIS A 356 35.88 -0.95 5.00
N GLN A 357 35.12 -1.21 6.06
CA GLN A 357 35.45 -0.76 7.41
C GLN A 357 36.74 -1.45 7.94
N GLU A 358 36.95 -2.72 7.63
CA GLU A 358 38.21 -3.42 7.93
C GLU A 358 39.41 -2.70 7.28
N ASP A 359 39.31 -2.31 6.02
CA ASP A 359 40.38 -1.58 5.32
C ASP A 359 40.56 -0.18 5.94
N VAL A 360 39.50 0.57 6.19
CA VAL A 360 39.54 1.91 6.80
C VAL A 360 40.24 1.86 8.16
N ILE A 361 39.85 0.91 9.04
CA ILE A 361 40.44 0.80 10.39
C ILE A 361 41.88 0.34 10.30
N THR A 362 42.20 -0.63 9.44
CA THR A 362 43.57 -1.09 9.21
C THR A 362 44.45 0.06 8.76
N ARG A 363 44.05 0.87 7.78
CA ARG A 363 44.82 2.02 7.26
C ARG A 363 44.92 3.11 8.31
N ARG A 364 43.87 3.42 9.06
CA ARG A 364 43.88 4.38 10.18
C ARG A 364 44.91 3.93 11.23
N THR A 365 44.86 2.68 11.64
CA THR A 365 45.76 2.14 12.66
C THR A 365 47.20 2.16 12.18
N ARG A 366 47.46 1.86 10.90
CA ARG A 366 48.84 2.00 10.33
C ARG A 366 49.33 3.45 10.32
N TYR A 367 48.46 4.40 10.02
CA TYR A 367 48.76 5.82 10.06
C TYR A 367 49.10 6.27 11.48
N GLU A 368 48.27 5.90 12.47
CA GLU A 368 48.49 6.22 13.88
C GLU A 368 49.76 5.54 14.42
N LEU A 369 50.01 4.28 14.05
CA LEU A 369 51.26 3.57 14.37
C LEU A 369 52.49 4.33 13.86
N LYS A 370 52.50 4.65 12.56
CA LYS A 370 53.60 5.39 11.94
C LYS A 370 53.83 6.74 12.61
N LYS A 371 52.80 7.44 12.99
CA LYS A 371 52.85 8.70 13.72
C LYS A 371 53.37 8.53 15.14
N ALA A 372 52.94 7.49 15.84
CA ALA A 372 53.36 7.16 17.18
C ALA A 372 54.84 6.71 17.20
N GLU A 373 55.26 5.87 16.24
CA GLU A 373 56.67 5.46 16.09
C GLU A 373 57.59 6.69 15.82
N ALA A 374 57.14 7.60 14.94
CA ALA A 374 57.89 8.85 14.69
C ALA A 374 57.99 9.73 15.93
N ARG A 375 56.90 9.76 16.74
CA ARG A 375 56.91 10.53 18.01
C ARG A 375 57.77 9.87 19.08
N ALA A 376 57.67 8.55 19.24
CA ALA A 376 58.50 7.77 20.17
C ALA A 376 59.99 7.93 19.84
N HIS A 377 60.38 7.90 18.59
CA HIS A 377 61.75 8.11 18.15
C HIS A 377 62.26 9.48 18.58
N ILE A 378 61.45 10.55 18.48
CA ILE A 378 61.86 11.88 18.96
C ILE A 378 61.95 11.88 20.51
N LEU A 379 60.98 11.33 21.20
CA LEU A 379 60.92 11.27 22.69
C LEU A 379 62.13 10.48 23.23
N GLU A 380 62.52 9.36 22.59
CA GLU A 380 63.69 8.59 22.92
C GLU A 380 64.96 9.48 22.89
N GLY A 381 65.18 10.22 21.83
CA GLY A 381 66.28 11.16 21.70
C GLY A 381 66.25 12.24 22.76
N LEU A 382 65.03 12.75 23.11
CA LEU A 382 64.95 13.76 24.18
C LEU A 382 65.24 13.15 25.58
N THR A 383 64.87 11.93 25.85
CA THR A 383 65.19 11.20 27.10
C THR A 383 66.69 11.00 27.22
N ILE A 384 67.36 10.55 26.16
CA ILE A 384 68.85 10.45 26.10
C ILE A 384 69.49 11.79 26.39
N ALA A 385 68.98 12.87 25.77
CA ALA A 385 69.51 14.23 25.99
C ALA A 385 69.31 14.70 27.44
N LEU A 386 68.17 14.39 28.08
CA LEU A 386 67.90 14.77 29.47
C LEU A 386 68.72 13.97 30.48
N ASP A 387 69.08 12.71 30.18
CA ASP A 387 69.93 11.89 30.99
C ASP A 387 71.40 12.34 30.94
N HIS A 388 71.82 12.99 29.84
CA HIS A 388 73.15 13.54 29.63
C HIS A 388 73.13 15.07 29.49
N LEU A 389 72.25 15.73 30.23
CA LEU A 389 71.91 17.16 30.04
C LEU A 389 73.11 18.10 30.01
N ASP A 390 74.03 17.94 30.96
CA ASP A 390 75.25 18.78 31.06
C ASP A 390 76.18 18.59 29.84
N ALA A 391 76.34 17.36 29.37
CA ALA A 391 77.17 17.04 28.20
C ALA A 391 76.54 17.59 26.92
N VAL A 392 75.22 17.47 26.77
CA VAL A 392 74.43 18.00 25.63
C VAL A 392 74.52 19.53 25.58
N ILE A 393 74.33 20.20 26.72
CA ILE A 393 74.46 21.69 26.80
C ILE A 393 75.85 22.13 26.43
N THR A 394 76.89 21.44 26.96
CA THR A 394 78.28 21.75 26.66
C THR A 394 78.58 21.61 25.15
N THR A 395 78.17 20.50 24.55
CA THR A 395 78.32 20.26 23.10
C THR A 395 77.66 21.34 22.26
N ILE A 396 76.48 21.78 22.66
CA ILE A 396 75.74 22.83 21.92
C ILE A 396 76.50 24.19 22.08
N ARG A 397 76.93 24.51 23.29
CA ARG A 397 77.60 25.80 23.58
C ARG A 397 78.95 25.91 22.91
N GLU A 398 79.70 24.86 22.77
CA GLU A 398 81.02 24.80 22.11
C GLU A 398 80.93 24.82 20.59
N SER A 399 79.81 24.51 20.04
CA SER A 399 79.54 24.50 18.62
C SER A 399 79.30 25.90 18.06
N ARG A 400 80.00 26.27 16.97
CA ARG A 400 79.90 27.59 16.33
C ARG A 400 78.64 27.83 15.54
N THR A 401 78.02 26.77 15.05
CA THR A 401 76.75 26.80 14.27
C THR A 401 75.84 25.66 14.68
N ALA A 402 74.52 25.79 14.44
CA ALA A 402 73.51 24.77 14.71
C ALA A 402 73.82 23.45 13.95
N GLU A 403 74.33 23.51 12.72
CA GLU A 403 74.69 22.34 11.94
C GLU A 403 75.87 21.56 12.55
N ILE A 404 76.91 22.27 13.07
CA ILE A 404 78.04 21.66 13.81
C ILE A 404 77.53 21.02 15.09
N ALA A 405 76.67 21.72 15.83
CA ALA A 405 76.07 21.17 17.05
C ALA A 405 75.25 19.92 16.74
N LYS A 406 74.50 19.92 15.69
CA LYS A 406 73.66 18.76 15.24
C LYS A 406 74.56 17.55 14.93
N THR A 407 75.61 17.72 14.15
CA THR A 407 76.56 16.65 13.81
C THR A 407 77.24 16.11 15.07
N ALA A 408 77.68 16.99 15.99
CA ALA A 408 78.31 16.60 17.24
C ALA A 408 77.38 15.83 18.16
N LEU A 409 76.12 16.23 18.24
CA LEU A 409 75.10 15.50 19.01
C LEU A 409 74.83 14.10 18.41
N MET A 410 74.71 13.99 17.08
CA MET A 410 74.58 12.74 16.37
C MET A 410 75.76 11.76 16.65
N GLU A 411 76.98 12.24 16.54
CA GLU A 411 78.17 11.40 16.79
C GLU A 411 78.39 11.06 18.27
N GLY A 412 78.18 12.04 19.15
CA GLY A 412 78.48 11.90 20.59
C GLY A 412 77.46 11.03 21.31
N PHE A 413 76.18 11.07 20.95
CA PHE A 413 75.08 10.40 21.63
C PHE A 413 74.42 9.34 20.74
N LYS A 414 74.92 9.08 19.54
CA LYS A 414 74.38 8.13 18.54
C LYS A 414 72.91 8.48 18.18
N LEU A 415 72.59 9.74 18.06
CA LEU A 415 71.29 10.26 17.74
C LEU A 415 71.05 10.31 16.22
N SER A 416 69.86 10.14 15.80
CA SER A 416 69.48 10.40 14.42
C SER A 416 69.37 11.91 14.12
N ASP A 417 69.38 12.24 12.83
CA ASP A 417 69.22 13.62 12.38
C ASP A 417 67.96 14.30 12.97
N LYS A 418 66.83 13.61 13.00
CA LYS A 418 65.57 14.10 13.55
C LYS A 418 65.60 14.28 15.07
N GLN A 419 66.25 13.36 15.80
CA GLN A 419 66.44 13.44 17.24
C GLN A 419 67.37 14.62 17.62
N ALA A 420 68.49 14.77 16.93
CA ALA A 420 69.41 15.89 17.17
C ALA A 420 68.78 17.24 16.86
N GLN A 421 67.94 17.35 15.78
CA GLN A 421 67.20 18.54 15.46
C GLN A 421 66.17 18.88 16.55
N ALA A 422 65.40 17.88 17.03
CA ALA A 422 64.46 18.06 18.11
C ALA A 422 65.06 18.52 19.42
N ILE A 423 66.31 18.09 19.71
CA ILE A 423 67.07 18.56 20.87
C ILE A 423 67.47 20.02 20.72
N LEU A 424 67.91 20.42 19.52
CA LEU A 424 68.26 21.81 19.23
C LEU A 424 67.10 22.76 19.30
N ASP A 425 65.89 22.26 18.93
CA ASP A 425 64.63 23.02 19.00
C ASP A 425 64.00 23.05 20.39
N LEU A 426 64.61 22.39 21.40
CA LEU A 426 64.11 22.34 22.78
C LEU A 426 64.14 23.72 23.43
N ARG A 427 63.05 24.18 23.97
CA ARG A 427 63.00 25.41 24.76
C ARG A 427 63.57 25.14 26.15
N LEU A 428 64.39 26.08 26.68
CA LEU A 428 64.99 26.00 28.02
C LEU A 428 63.98 25.68 29.14
N GLN A 429 62.76 26.11 29.00
CA GLN A 429 61.66 25.78 29.94
C GLN A 429 61.37 24.28 30.07
N ARG A 430 61.63 23.47 29.03
CA ARG A 430 61.43 22.01 29.04
C ARG A 430 62.56 21.22 29.75
N LEU A 431 63.60 21.89 30.21
CA LEU A 431 64.68 21.28 30.99
C LEU A 431 64.44 21.21 32.51
N THR A 432 63.26 21.66 32.96
CA THR A 432 62.91 21.54 34.37
C THR A 432 62.49 20.11 34.76
N GLY A 433 62.69 19.74 36.06
CA GLY A 433 62.38 18.39 36.51
C GLY A 433 60.96 17.91 36.24
N LEU A 434 59.97 18.81 36.39
CA LEU A 434 58.54 18.54 36.07
C LEU A 434 58.29 18.21 34.59
N GLU A 435 58.98 18.90 33.70
CA GLU A 435 58.88 18.66 32.24
C GLU A 435 59.63 17.36 31.83
N ARG A 436 60.69 17.00 32.52
CA ARG A 436 61.32 15.70 32.33
C ARG A 436 60.39 14.53 32.64
N GLU A 437 59.69 14.58 33.75
CA GLU A 437 58.67 13.55 34.13
C GLU A 437 57.55 13.48 33.07
N LYS A 438 57.11 14.60 32.51
CA LYS A 438 56.08 14.60 31.47
C LYS A 438 56.59 13.99 30.16
N ILE A 439 57.85 14.22 29.77
CA ILE A 439 58.45 13.62 28.57
C ILE A 439 58.56 12.12 28.73
N GLU A 440 59.01 11.65 29.91
CA GLU A 440 59.09 10.22 30.22
C GLU A 440 57.74 9.58 30.22
N GLN A 441 56.70 10.20 30.85
CA GLN A 441 55.34 9.71 30.83
C GLN A 441 54.78 9.65 29.41
N GLU A 442 54.96 10.74 28.59
CA GLU A 442 54.51 10.74 27.18
C GLU A 442 55.20 9.65 26.38
N TYR A 443 56.48 9.35 26.64
CA TYR A 443 57.24 8.27 26.01
C TYR A 443 56.64 6.90 26.32
N GLN A 444 56.37 6.61 27.59
CA GLN A 444 55.72 5.35 28.01
C GLN A 444 54.32 5.18 27.45
N GLU A 445 53.50 6.22 27.48
CA GLU A 445 52.16 6.23 26.87
C GLU A 445 52.23 5.99 25.36
N THR A 446 53.22 6.59 24.67
CA THR A 446 53.38 6.37 23.23
C THR A 446 53.87 4.95 22.91
N LEU A 447 54.75 4.37 23.72
CA LEU A 447 55.19 2.98 23.56
C LEU A 447 53.99 2.01 23.77
N ALA A 448 53.18 2.25 24.79
CA ALA A 448 52.00 1.46 25.03
C ALA A 448 51.00 1.54 23.86
N ALA A 449 50.81 2.72 23.30
CA ALA A 449 49.98 2.92 22.09
C ALA A 449 50.55 2.19 20.87
N ILE A 450 51.87 2.17 20.66
CA ILE A 450 52.51 1.43 19.59
C ILE A 450 52.26 -0.08 19.72
N GLU A 451 52.39 -0.64 20.93
CA GLU A 451 52.12 -2.07 21.17
C GLU A 451 50.63 -2.38 20.91
N GLU A 452 49.70 -1.50 21.35
CA GLU A 452 48.29 -1.68 21.09
C GLU A 452 48.00 -1.62 19.56
N TYR A 453 48.56 -0.65 18.81
CA TYR A 453 48.38 -0.58 17.36
C TYR A 453 48.90 -1.81 16.65
N LYS A 454 50.08 -2.33 17.06
CA LYS A 454 50.63 -3.55 16.50
C LYS A 454 49.75 -4.75 16.80
N ALA A 455 49.20 -4.84 18.00
CA ALA A 455 48.26 -5.91 18.40
C ALA A 455 46.99 -5.87 17.62
N ILE A 456 46.43 -4.67 17.33
CA ILE A 456 45.25 -4.48 16.49
C ILE A 456 45.54 -4.95 15.07
N LEU A 457 46.70 -4.59 14.48
CA LEU A 457 47.07 -4.95 13.13
C LEU A 457 47.42 -6.45 12.95
N ALA A 458 47.76 -7.14 14.05
CA ALA A 458 48.10 -8.56 14.03
C ALA A 458 46.86 -9.48 14.18
N ASP A 459 45.74 -8.95 14.61
CA ASP A 459 44.53 -9.73 14.93
C ASP A 459 43.26 -9.12 14.33
N GLU A 460 42.70 -9.79 13.30
CA GLU A 460 41.47 -9.38 12.60
C GLU A 460 40.27 -9.29 13.57
N SER A 461 40.24 -10.13 14.62
CA SER A 461 39.16 -10.09 15.60
C SER A 461 39.12 -8.76 16.39
N ARG A 462 40.27 -8.13 16.62
CA ARG A 462 40.33 -6.80 17.24
C ARG A 462 39.82 -5.71 16.29
N ILE A 463 40.13 -5.80 15.00
CA ILE A 463 39.61 -4.86 13.98
C ILE A 463 38.10 -4.94 13.94
N LEU A 464 37.54 -6.17 13.90
CA LEU A 464 36.09 -6.40 13.96
C LEU A 464 35.48 -5.89 15.29
N GLY A 465 36.20 -6.04 16.41
CA GLY A 465 35.79 -5.47 17.69
C GLY A 465 35.63 -3.95 17.64
N ILE A 466 36.57 -3.26 17.05
CA ILE A 466 36.54 -1.79 16.88
C ILE A 466 35.35 -1.39 15.99
N ILE A 467 35.09 -2.11 14.88
CA ILE A 467 33.93 -1.86 14.01
C ILE A 467 32.63 -1.95 14.82
N LYS A 468 32.50 -2.99 15.67
CA LYS A 468 31.32 -3.20 16.50
C LYS A 468 31.12 -2.06 17.51
N ASP A 469 32.17 -1.63 18.16
CA ASP A 469 32.11 -0.56 19.15
C ASP A 469 31.73 0.77 18.48
N GLU A 470 32.35 1.12 17.35
CA GLU A 470 32.03 2.33 16.59
C GLU A 470 30.59 2.31 16.05
N LEU A 471 30.12 1.21 15.48
CA LEU A 471 28.73 1.10 15.02
C LEU A 471 27.73 1.18 16.17
N THR A 472 28.06 0.59 17.32
CA THR A 472 27.21 0.68 18.53
C THR A 472 27.11 2.12 19.02
N GLU A 473 28.21 2.88 18.97
CA GLU A 473 28.21 4.30 19.33
C GLU A 473 27.35 5.11 18.34
N VAL A 474 27.46 4.84 17.03
CA VAL A 474 26.60 5.48 16.00
C VAL A 474 25.14 5.16 16.25
N LYS A 475 24.80 3.90 16.51
CA LYS A 475 23.42 3.50 16.87
C LYS A 475 22.91 4.25 18.10
N LYS A 476 23.72 4.38 19.15
CA LYS A 476 23.32 5.09 20.37
C LYS A 476 23.07 6.58 20.15
N LYS A 477 23.84 7.22 19.24
CA LYS A 477 23.75 8.67 18.98
C LYS A 477 22.67 9.05 17.96
N PHE A 478 22.43 8.20 16.95
CA PHE A 478 21.62 8.51 15.78
C PHE A 478 20.48 7.54 15.53
N GLY A 479 20.40 6.43 16.27
CA GLY A 479 19.31 5.47 16.17
C GLY A 479 17.99 6.08 16.64
N ASP A 480 16.94 5.83 15.86
CA ASP A 480 15.57 6.26 16.15
C ASP A 480 14.58 5.13 15.91
N ALA A 481 13.33 5.38 16.24
CA ALA A 481 12.26 4.42 16.02
C ALA A 481 11.93 4.31 14.53
N ARG A 482 11.48 3.12 14.11
CA ARG A 482 10.94 2.87 12.77
C ARG A 482 9.73 3.77 12.53
N ARG A 483 9.67 4.41 11.37
CA ARG A 483 8.54 5.25 10.94
C ARG A 483 7.52 4.46 10.14
N THR A 484 7.98 3.66 9.16
CA THR A 484 7.11 2.85 8.29
C THR A 484 6.62 1.60 9.00
N LYS A 485 5.31 1.37 9.01
CA LYS A 485 4.70 0.18 9.60
C LYS A 485 4.64 -0.95 8.58
N LEU A 486 4.96 -2.16 9.02
CA LEU A 486 4.80 -3.37 8.23
C LEU A 486 3.46 -4.01 8.58
N THR A 487 2.62 -4.27 7.60
CA THR A 487 1.30 -4.88 7.78
C THR A 487 1.19 -6.13 6.91
N ILE A 488 0.31 -7.05 7.31
CA ILE A 488 -0.04 -8.19 6.47
C ILE A 488 -0.69 -7.65 5.20
N ASP A 489 -0.37 -8.24 4.05
CA ASP A 489 -1.03 -7.87 2.79
C ASP A 489 -2.50 -8.32 2.84
N THR A 490 -3.37 -7.40 3.27
CA THR A 490 -4.82 -7.63 3.30
C THR A 490 -5.45 -7.59 1.90
N SER A 491 -4.68 -7.41 0.84
CA SER A 491 -5.19 -7.56 -0.53
C SER A 491 -5.47 -9.03 -0.90
N GLU A 492 -4.95 -10.00 -0.13
CA GLU A 492 -5.30 -11.43 -0.18
C GLU A 492 -6.35 -11.81 0.88
N ILE A 493 -6.57 -10.99 1.88
CA ILE A 493 -7.72 -11.13 2.78
C ILE A 493 -8.89 -10.48 2.05
N ASN A 494 -9.86 -11.29 1.60
CA ASN A 494 -11.12 -10.79 1.07
C ASN A 494 -11.72 -9.82 2.10
N VAL A 495 -12.31 -8.73 1.62
CA VAL A 495 -13.05 -7.78 2.50
C VAL A 495 -14.06 -8.53 3.38
N GLU A 496 -14.51 -9.69 2.93
CA GLU A 496 -15.37 -10.62 3.66
C GLU A 496 -14.74 -11.12 4.97
N ASP A 497 -13.43 -11.41 4.99
CA ASP A 497 -12.74 -11.93 6.19
C ASP A 497 -12.63 -10.89 7.32
N LEU A 498 -12.87 -9.62 7.01
CA LEU A 498 -12.86 -8.51 7.97
C LEU A 498 -14.25 -8.10 8.46
N ILE A 499 -15.30 -8.65 7.86
CA ILE A 499 -16.70 -8.37 8.20
C ILE A 499 -17.24 -9.56 8.98
N ALA A 500 -17.78 -9.32 10.15
CA ALA A 500 -18.43 -10.37 10.93
C ALA A 500 -19.56 -11.00 10.12
N GLU A 501 -19.62 -12.33 10.08
CA GLU A 501 -20.75 -13.04 9.50
C GLU A 501 -21.94 -12.93 10.45
N GLU A 502 -22.93 -12.13 10.09
CA GLU A 502 -24.13 -11.86 10.86
C GLU A 502 -25.38 -12.14 10.04
N ASP A 503 -26.42 -12.68 10.69
CA ASP A 503 -27.75 -12.80 10.09
C ASP A 503 -28.39 -11.43 9.93
N VAL A 504 -28.82 -11.12 8.72
CA VAL A 504 -29.41 -9.84 8.37
C VAL A 504 -30.71 -10.01 7.58
N VAL A 505 -31.58 -9.03 7.70
CA VAL A 505 -32.81 -8.92 6.92
C VAL A 505 -32.63 -7.84 5.87
N ILE A 506 -32.71 -8.21 4.60
CA ILE A 506 -32.75 -7.28 3.48
C ILE A 506 -34.20 -7.04 3.09
N THR A 507 -34.62 -5.79 3.01
CA THR A 507 -35.96 -5.42 2.55
C THR A 507 -35.89 -4.57 1.30
N LEU A 508 -36.69 -4.91 0.29
CA LEU A 508 -36.88 -4.16 -0.94
C LEU A 508 -38.30 -3.61 -1.00
N THR A 509 -38.46 -2.34 -1.33
CA THR A 509 -39.77 -1.71 -1.51
C THR A 509 -40.14 -1.65 -2.96
N HIS A 510 -41.47 -1.48 -3.23
CA HIS A 510 -42.02 -1.32 -4.58
C HIS A 510 -41.36 -0.18 -5.38
N ASN A 511 -40.97 0.89 -4.71
CA ASN A 511 -40.25 2.01 -5.30
C ASN A 511 -38.73 1.81 -5.37
N ASN A 512 -38.26 0.56 -5.28
CA ASN A 512 -36.85 0.18 -5.37
C ASN A 512 -35.95 0.83 -4.30
N TYR A 513 -36.45 0.97 -3.06
CA TYR A 513 -35.58 1.27 -1.90
C TYR A 513 -35.18 -0.01 -1.20
N ILE A 514 -33.89 -0.15 -0.92
CA ILE A 514 -33.30 -1.32 -0.27
C ILE A 514 -32.59 -0.93 1.01
N LYS A 515 -32.63 -1.79 2.01
CA LYS A 515 -31.87 -1.65 3.24
C LYS A 515 -31.56 -3.01 3.86
N ARG A 516 -30.53 -3.02 4.68
CA ARG A 516 -30.12 -4.15 5.50
C ARG A 516 -30.38 -3.82 6.97
N ILE A 517 -30.91 -4.75 7.73
CA ILE A 517 -31.18 -4.61 9.17
C ILE A 517 -30.62 -5.84 9.86
N PRO A 518 -29.83 -5.72 10.96
CA PRO A 518 -29.41 -6.87 11.76
C PRO A 518 -30.65 -7.61 12.31
N LEU A 519 -30.61 -8.93 12.24
CA LEU A 519 -31.76 -9.75 12.65
C LEU A 519 -32.15 -9.55 14.12
N ASP A 520 -31.16 -9.27 14.99
CA ASP A 520 -31.36 -9.00 16.42
C ASP A 520 -32.24 -7.77 16.71
N THR A 521 -32.39 -6.87 15.72
CA THR A 521 -33.25 -5.69 15.84
C THR A 521 -34.75 -6.05 15.85
N TYR A 522 -35.14 -7.25 15.36
CA TYR A 522 -36.46 -7.80 15.39
C TYR A 522 -36.66 -8.65 16.65
N ARG A 523 -36.82 -8.02 17.84
CA ARG A 523 -37.09 -8.73 19.09
C ARG A 523 -38.48 -9.38 19.03
N ARG A 524 -38.59 -10.63 19.54
CA ARG A 524 -39.83 -11.36 19.74
C ARG A 524 -40.80 -10.55 20.60
N GLN A 525 -42.06 -10.40 20.16
CA GLN A 525 -43.18 -9.92 20.99
C GLN A 525 -44.10 -11.09 21.34
N ASN A 526 -44.50 -11.16 22.61
CA ASN A 526 -45.45 -12.17 23.10
C ASN A 526 -46.87 -11.91 22.52
N ARG A 527 -47.69 -12.97 22.45
CA ARG A 527 -49.13 -12.88 22.07
C ARG A 527 -49.81 -11.73 22.83
N GLY A 528 -50.49 -10.81 22.11
CA GLY A 528 -51.21 -9.66 22.70
C GLY A 528 -50.40 -8.34 22.65
N GLY A 529 -49.16 -8.32 22.15
CA GLY A 529 -48.40 -7.09 21.97
C GLY A 529 -48.98 -6.23 20.84
N LYS A 530 -49.02 -4.90 21.03
CA LYS A 530 -49.28 -3.95 19.94
C LYS A 530 -48.18 -4.07 18.93
N GLY A 531 -48.51 -4.47 17.70
CA GLY A 531 -47.55 -4.57 16.59
C GLY A 531 -46.67 -3.31 16.47
N VAL A 532 -45.43 -3.47 16.13
CA VAL A 532 -44.49 -2.36 16.00
C VAL A 532 -44.66 -1.77 14.61
N LYS A 533 -44.85 -0.44 14.51
CA LYS A 533 -44.90 0.28 13.23
C LYS A 533 -43.66 -0.04 12.42
N GLY A 534 -43.84 -0.61 11.23
CA GLY A 534 -42.86 -0.70 10.20
C GLY A 534 -42.49 0.69 9.66
N MET A 535 -41.83 0.74 8.54
CA MET A 535 -41.48 1.96 7.84
C MET A 535 -42.68 2.90 7.67
N PRO A 536 -42.59 4.20 8.06
CA PRO A 536 -43.62 5.13 7.68
C PRO A 536 -43.56 5.32 6.16
N THR A 537 -44.52 4.75 5.45
CA THR A 537 -44.66 4.94 4.01
C THR A 537 -45.29 6.32 3.78
N LYS A 538 -44.55 7.22 3.14
CA LYS A 538 -45.11 8.38 2.45
C LYS A 538 -45.76 7.85 1.17
N GLU A 539 -47.05 7.98 1.08
CA GLU A 539 -47.91 7.79 -0.09
C GLU A 539 -47.38 6.82 -1.18
N LYS A 540 -47.87 5.58 -1.21
CA LYS A 540 -47.69 4.59 -2.27
C LYS A 540 -46.39 3.75 -2.32
N ASP A 541 -45.61 3.63 -1.24
CA ASP A 541 -44.47 2.70 -1.20
C ASP A 541 -44.69 1.61 -0.12
N PHE A 542 -44.43 0.34 -0.42
CA PHE A 542 -44.56 -0.80 0.50
C PHE A 542 -43.43 -1.81 0.29
N VAL A 543 -43.15 -2.63 1.29
CA VAL A 543 -42.13 -3.69 1.20
C VAL A 543 -42.66 -4.77 0.25
N GLU A 544 -42.04 -4.92 -0.89
CA GLU A 544 -42.37 -5.89 -1.93
C GLU A 544 -41.67 -7.23 -1.68
N ASP A 545 -40.44 -7.21 -1.21
CA ASP A 545 -39.66 -8.40 -0.94
C ASP A 545 -38.82 -8.27 0.35
N MET A 546 -38.67 -9.39 1.06
CA MET A 546 -37.90 -9.49 2.30
C MET A 546 -37.10 -10.79 2.29
N LEU A 547 -35.78 -10.67 2.48
CA LEU A 547 -34.85 -11.78 2.43
C LEU A 547 -34.07 -11.86 3.74
N ILE A 548 -34.03 -13.01 4.39
CA ILE A 548 -33.16 -13.29 5.52
C ILE A 548 -31.91 -13.98 4.95
N THR A 549 -30.75 -13.41 5.23
CA THR A 549 -29.48 -13.86 4.67
C THR A 549 -28.34 -13.55 5.65
N THR A 550 -27.10 -13.96 5.32
CA THR A 550 -25.92 -13.52 6.06
C THR A 550 -25.20 -12.38 5.32
N THR A 551 -24.40 -11.61 6.04
CA THR A 551 -23.62 -10.50 5.48
C THR A 551 -22.74 -10.91 4.29
N HIS A 552 -22.24 -12.16 4.26
CA HIS A 552 -21.31 -12.67 3.26
C HIS A 552 -21.97 -13.26 2.01
N HIS A 553 -23.28 -13.54 2.04
CA HIS A 553 -23.96 -14.11 0.89
C HIS A 553 -23.99 -13.14 -0.30
N THR A 554 -23.88 -13.69 -1.51
CA THR A 554 -24.10 -12.93 -2.74
C THR A 554 -25.60 -12.82 -3.00
N ILE A 555 -26.07 -11.62 -3.28
CA ILE A 555 -27.46 -11.34 -3.62
C ILE A 555 -27.53 -11.04 -5.10
N LEU A 556 -28.30 -11.84 -5.83
CA LEU A 556 -28.62 -11.65 -7.25
C LEU A 556 -29.92 -10.89 -7.38
N PHE A 557 -29.92 -9.82 -8.17
CA PHE A 557 -31.06 -8.97 -8.45
C PHE A 557 -31.48 -9.14 -9.89
N PHE A 558 -32.64 -9.68 -10.13
CA PHE A 558 -33.22 -9.88 -11.46
C PHE A 558 -34.23 -8.78 -11.78
N THR A 559 -34.12 -8.21 -12.98
CA THR A 559 -35.01 -7.13 -13.43
C THR A 559 -36.12 -7.64 -14.33
N ASN A 560 -37.20 -6.85 -14.47
CA ASN A 560 -38.26 -7.11 -15.41
C ASN A 560 -37.77 -7.27 -16.86
N ARG A 561 -36.65 -6.65 -17.21
CA ARG A 561 -36.03 -6.77 -18.56
C ARG A 561 -35.11 -7.97 -18.74
N GLY A 562 -35.13 -8.91 -17.80
CA GLY A 562 -34.34 -10.15 -17.89
C GLY A 562 -32.85 -9.96 -17.66
N ARG A 563 -32.44 -8.86 -17.02
CA ARG A 563 -31.04 -8.62 -16.60
C ARG A 563 -30.82 -9.05 -15.17
N VAL A 564 -29.56 -9.36 -14.83
CA VAL A 564 -29.14 -9.73 -13.49
C VAL A 564 -27.96 -8.87 -13.04
N TYR A 565 -28.02 -8.42 -11.81
CA TYR A 565 -26.97 -7.70 -11.09
C TYR A 565 -26.63 -8.45 -9.82
N HIS A 566 -25.50 -8.18 -9.22
CA HIS A 566 -25.10 -8.78 -7.94
C HIS A 566 -24.52 -7.76 -6.99
N LEU A 567 -24.72 -7.99 -5.69
CA LEU A 567 -24.04 -7.34 -4.57
C LEU A 567 -23.79 -8.37 -3.49
N LYS A 568 -22.78 -8.17 -2.68
CA LYS A 568 -22.66 -8.83 -1.39
C LYS A 568 -23.63 -8.19 -0.39
N ALA A 569 -24.22 -8.97 0.50
CA ALA A 569 -25.20 -8.45 1.45
C ALA A 569 -24.64 -7.33 2.34
N TYR A 570 -23.33 -7.36 2.66
CA TYR A 570 -22.66 -6.30 3.40
C TYR A 570 -22.51 -4.98 2.62
N GLU A 571 -22.58 -4.98 1.30
CA GLU A 571 -22.54 -3.77 0.46
C GLU A 571 -23.86 -2.97 0.53
N ILE A 572 -24.94 -3.61 0.99
CA ILE A 572 -26.21 -2.94 1.22
C ILE A 572 -26.13 -2.16 2.55
N ALA A 573 -26.42 -0.86 2.48
CA ALA A 573 -26.33 0.02 3.65
C ALA A 573 -27.21 -0.45 4.81
N GLU A 574 -26.64 -0.50 6.01
CA GLU A 574 -27.38 -0.75 7.23
C GLU A 574 -28.26 0.45 7.56
N ALA A 575 -29.50 0.19 7.94
CA ALA A 575 -30.44 1.23 8.28
C ALA A 575 -31.36 0.79 9.44
N SER A 576 -31.87 1.77 10.17
CA SER A 576 -32.85 1.50 11.23
C SER A 576 -34.15 0.95 10.62
N ARG A 577 -34.95 0.27 11.46
CA ARG A 577 -36.23 -0.31 11.05
C ARG A 577 -37.20 0.71 10.43
N THR A 578 -37.18 1.95 10.88
CA THR A 578 -38.05 3.04 10.41
C THR A 578 -37.49 3.86 9.27
N ALA A 579 -36.22 3.67 8.91
CA ALA A 579 -35.58 4.39 7.81
C ALA A 579 -36.07 3.88 6.44
N LYS A 580 -36.10 4.74 5.44
CA LYS A 580 -36.53 4.43 4.08
C LYS A 580 -35.55 3.49 3.34
N GLY A 581 -34.27 3.51 3.72
CA GLY A 581 -33.22 2.81 3.00
C GLY A 581 -32.63 3.63 1.86
N THR A 582 -31.80 2.99 1.05
CA THR A 582 -31.10 3.57 -0.11
C THR A 582 -31.80 3.18 -1.39
N ALA A 583 -31.95 4.11 -2.34
CA ALA A 583 -32.48 3.77 -3.65
C ALA A 583 -31.53 2.78 -4.35
N ILE A 584 -32.04 1.67 -4.84
CA ILE A 584 -31.23 0.58 -5.42
C ILE A 584 -30.42 1.03 -6.64
N ILE A 585 -30.88 2.06 -7.35
CA ILE A 585 -30.16 2.67 -8.47
C ILE A 585 -28.81 3.28 -8.05
N ASN A 586 -28.63 3.60 -6.77
CA ASN A 586 -27.36 4.07 -6.22
C ASN A 586 -26.37 2.92 -5.95
N LEU A 587 -26.85 1.69 -5.93
CA LEU A 587 -26.05 0.50 -5.69
C LEU A 587 -25.81 -0.31 -6.97
N LEU A 588 -26.82 -0.34 -7.86
CA LEU A 588 -26.81 -1.08 -9.12
C LEU A 588 -26.94 -0.10 -10.30
N GLN A 589 -26.21 -0.35 -11.37
CA GLN A 589 -26.29 0.45 -12.60
C GLN A 589 -27.52 0.05 -13.44
N LEU A 590 -28.72 0.26 -12.88
CA LEU A 590 -29.96 -0.05 -13.58
C LEU A 590 -30.17 0.87 -14.79
N GLN A 591 -30.68 0.29 -15.86
CA GLN A 591 -31.06 1.04 -17.06
C GLN A 591 -32.41 1.75 -16.85
N GLN A 592 -32.71 2.74 -17.68
CA GLN A 592 -33.99 3.47 -17.60
C GLN A 592 -35.16 2.52 -17.80
N GLY A 593 -36.12 2.51 -16.87
CA GLY A 593 -37.32 1.66 -16.89
C GLY A 593 -37.09 0.23 -16.37
N GLU A 594 -35.92 -0.10 -15.83
CA GLU A 594 -35.71 -1.37 -15.12
C GLU A 594 -36.25 -1.30 -13.69
N SER A 595 -36.89 -2.38 -13.27
CA SER A 595 -37.38 -2.60 -11.89
C SER A 595 -36.99 -4.02 -11.44
N ILE A 596 -36.63 -4.18 -10.17
CA ILE A 596 -36.30 -5.49 -9.62
C ILE A 596 -37.57 -6.34 -9.51
N ARG A 597 -37.47 -7.61 -9.91
CA ARG A 597 -38.58 -8.59 -9.88
C ARG A 597 -38.30 -9.78 -8.98
N ALA A 598 -37.03 -10.09 -8.76
CA ALA A 598 -36.68 -11.17 -7.85
C ALA A 598 -35.31 -10.89 -7.21
N ILE A 599 -35.20 -11.30 -5.96
CA ILE A 599 -33.94 -11.29 -5.22
C ILE A 599 -33.62 -12.72 -4.82
N ILE A 600 -32.44 -13.21 -5.18
CA ILE A 600 -31.96 -14.55 -4.88
C ILE A 600 -30.69 -14.48 -4.08
N GLN A 601 -30.64 -15.12 -2.92
CA GLN A 601 -29.42 -15.31 -2.17
C GLN A 601 -28.66 -16.52 -2.67
N VAL A 602 -27.36 -16.38 -2.79
CA VAL A 602 -26.44 -17.44 -3.18
C VAL A 602 -25.33 -17.53 -2.13
N LYS A 603 -25.25 -18.68 -1.47
CA LYS A 603 -24.18 -18.97 -0.52
C LYS A 603 -22.93 -19.40 -1.28
N GLU A 604 -23.08 -20.38 -2.15
CA GLU A 604 -22.03 -20.94 -2.98
C GLU A 604 -22.55 -21.20 -4.40
N PHE A 605 -21.69 -21.09 -5.40
CA PHE A 605 -22.04 -21.39 -6.79
C PHE A 605 -21.74 -22.86 -7.07
N ASN A 606 -22.75 -23.72 -6.85
CA ASN A 606 -22.61 -25.16 -7.08
C ASN A 606 -23.10 -25.52 -8.52
N PRO A 607 -22.35 -26.31 -9.31
CA PRO A 607 -22.75 -26.69 -10.68
C PRO A 607 -24.11 -27.38 -10.78
N ASP A 608 -24.52 -28.05 -9.73
CA ASP A 608 -25.77 -28.85 -9.71
C ASP A 608 -27.01 -28.02 -9.29
N ASP A 609 -26.80 -26.73 -8.99
CA ASP A 609 -27.87 -25.81 -8.67
C ASP A 609 -28.26 -24.95 -9.88
N TYR A 610 -29.54 -24.60 -9.93
CA TYR A 610 -30.13 -23.90 -11.07
C TYR A 610 -30.99 -22.73 -10.65
N LEU A 611 -31.11 -21.78 -11.55
CA LEU A 611 -32.12 -20.71 -11.49
C LEU A 611 -33.20 -21.01 -12.52
N PHE A 612 -34.42 -21.16 -12.03
CA PHE A 612 -35.62 -21.36 -12.83
C PHE A 612 -36.36 -20.04 -13.00
N MET A 613 -36.59 -19.60 -14.22
CA MET A 613 -37.13 -18.29 -14.57
C MET A 613 -38.46 -18.45 -15.29
N ALA A 614 -39.38 -17.55 -15.08
CA ALA A 614 -40.66 -17.52 -15.82
C ALA A 614 -40.97 -16.08 -16.26
N THR A 615 -41.57 -15.97 -17.48
CA THR A 615 -41.98 -14.70 -18.04
C THR A 615 -43.48 -14.54 -18.05
N LYS A 616 -43.95 -13.31 -18.20
CA LYS A 616 -45.35 -12.93 -18.28
C LYS A 616 -46.10 -13.65 -19.39
N LYS A 617 -45.44 -13.89 -20.56
CA LYS A 617 -46.04 -14.65 -21.71
C LYS A 617 -45.89 -16.15 -21.55
N GLY A 618 -45.50 -16.67 -20.40
CA GLY A 618 -45.49 -18.10 -20.10
C GLY A 618 -44.29 -18.86 -20.65
N ILE A 619 -43.19 -18.18 -20.97
CA ILE A 619 -41.91 -18.79 -21.29
C ILE A 619 -41.18 -19.11 -19.98
N VAL A 620 -40.51 -20.26 -19.94
CA VAL A 620 -39.70 -20.70 -18.80
C VAL A 620 -38.32 -21.08 -19.24
N LYS A 621 -37.35 -20.91 -18.32
CA LYS A 621 -35.94 -21.19 -18.58
C LYS A 621 -35.26 -21.74 -17.33
N LYS A 622 -34.40 -22.73 -17.49
CA LYS A 622 -33.51 -23.26 -16.44
C LYS A 622 -32.06 -22.96 -16.83
N THR A 623 -31.30 -22.32 -15.93
CA THR A 623 -29.89 -21.96 -16.15
C THR A 623 -29.07 -22.35 -14.92
N SER A 624 -27.90 -23.00 -15.11
CA SER A 624 -27.03 -23.35 -14.00
C SER A 624 -26.55 -22.06 -13.29
N ILE A 625 -26.51 -22.11 -11.98
CA ILE A 625 -26.10 -20.95 -11.16
C ILE A 625 -24.64 -20.52 -11.41
N ILE A 626 -23.78 -21.43 -11.84
CA ILE A 626 -22.38 -21.16 -12.18
C ILE A 626 -22.23 -20.13 -13.30
N GLU A 627 -23.22 -20.04 -14.20
CA GLU A 627 -23.26 -19.03 -15.26
C GLU A 627 -23.32 -17.60 -14.73
N PHE A 628 -23.65 -17.44 -13.44
CA PHE A 628 -23.77 -16.14 -12.74
C PHE A 628 -22.63 -15.85 -11.77
N GLN A 629 -21.56 -16.66 -11.73
CA GLN A 629 -20.44 -16.46 -10.83
C GLN A 629 -19.63 -15.20 -11.16
N ASN A 630 -19.42 -14.95 -12.46
CA ASN A 630 -18.60 -13.83 -12.95
C ASN A 630 -19.47 -12.71 -13.54
N LEU A 631 -20.23 -12.03 -12.70
CA LEU A 631 -21.02 -10.87 -13.10
C LEU A 631 -20.18 -9.60 -13.09
N HIS A 632 -20.41 -8.69 -14.05
CA HIS A 632 -19.83 -7.35 -14.06
C HIS A 632 -20.79 -6.35 -13.39
N LYS A 633 -20.26 -5.24 -12.86
CA LYS A 633 -21.07 -4.19 -12.19
C LYS A 633 -22.18 -3.61 -13.10
N GLY A 634 -22.01 -3.62 -14.40
CA GLY A 634 -23.01 -3.19 -15.38
C GLY A 634 -24.15 -4.19 -15.61
N GLY A 635 -24.21 -5.32 -14.91
CA GLY A 635 -25.20 -6.38 -15.11
C GLY A 635 -25.02 -7.16 -16.40
N LEU A 636 -25.66 -8.31 -16.47
CA LEU A 636 -25.66 -9.20 -17.64
C LEU A 636 -27.10 -9.66 -17.97
N ASN A 637 -27.33 -10.08 -19.21
CA ASN A 637 -28.60 -10.71 -19.56
C ASN A 637 -28.70 -12.10 -18.90
N ALA A 638 -29.74 -12.34 -18.14
CA ALA A 638 -30.10 -13.64 -17.56
C ALA A 638 -31.03 -14.42 -18.49
N ILE A 639 -31.88 -13.74 -19.22
CA ILE A 639 -32.80 -14.28 -20.24
C ILE A 639 -33.01 -13.20 -21.31
N ASN A 640 -33.09 -13.62 -22.57
CA ASN A 640 -33.55 -12.72 -23.63
C ASN A 640 -35.08 -12.77 -23.69
N LEU A 641 -35.69 -11.60 -23.57
CA LEU A 641 -37.14 -11.44 -23.65
C LEU A 641 -37.57 -10.96 -25.02
N ASP A 642 -38.75 -11.38 -25.45
CA ASP A 642 -39.44 -10.83 -26.65
C ASP A 642 -39.96 -9.40 -26.32
N GLU A 643 -40.28 -8.62 -27.37
CA GLU A 643 -40.95 -7.33 -27.21
C GLU A 643 -42.26 -7.54 -26.44
N ASP A 644 -42.56 -6.69 -25.47
CA ASP A 644 -43.70 -6.74 -24.57
C ASP A 644 -43.78 -7.96 -23.63
N ASP A 645 -42.70 -8.67 -23.37
CA ASP A 645 -42.61 -9.67 -22.34
C ASP A 645 -41.80 -9.17 -21.14
N ASP A 646 -42.15 -9.58 -19.94
CA ASP A 646 -41.47 -9.23 -18.69
C ASP A 646 -41.10 -10.51 -17.95
N LEU A 647 -39.94 -10.51 -17.29
CA LEU A 647 -39.59 -11.51 -16.30
C LEU A 647 -40.44 -11.30 -15.03
N ILE A 648 -41.20 -12.33 -14.64
CA ILE A 648 -42.12 -12.24 -13.48
C ILE A 648 -41.55 -12.86 -12.21
N GLY A 649 -40.60 -13.79 -12.33
CA GLY A 649 -40.05 -14.46 -11.17
C GLY A 649 -38.85 -15.34 -11.50
N VAL A 650 -38.01 -15.52 -10.50
CA VAL A 650 -36.86 -16.42 -10.50
C VAL A 650 -36.87 -17.23 -9.21
N LYS A 651 -36.61 -18.52 -9.30
CA LYS A 651 -36.48 -19.41 -8.15
C LYS A 651 -35.17 -20.21 -8.23
N PHE A 652 -34.60 -20.42 -7.07
CA PHE A 652 -33.47 -21.32 -6.91
C PHE A 652 -33.99 -22.77 -6.84
N THR A 653 -33.37 -23.68 -7.61
CA THR A 653 -33.72 -25.09 -7.65
C THR A 653 -32.48 -25.98 -7.65
N SER A 654 -32.63 -27.22 -7.19
CA SER A 654 -31.56 -28.24 -7.18
C SER A 654 -31.68 -29.24 -8.34
N GLY A 655 -32.48 -28.96 -9.36
CA GLY A 655 -32.60 -29.78 -10.55
C GLY A 655 -33.73 -30.85 -10.52
N ALA A 656 -34.41 -31.06 -9.37
CA ALA A 656 -35.38 -32.15 -9.20
C ALA A 656 -36.73 -31.69 -8.61
N HIS A 657 -37.17 -30.49 -8.95
CA HIS A 657 -38.41 -29.91 -8.42
C HIS A 657 -39.56 -29.95 -9.45
N ASP A 658 -40.79 -30.06 -8.96
CA ASP A 658 -41.95 -29.73 -9.75
C ASP A 658 -42.24 -28.23 -9.65
N VAL A 659 -42.54 -27.61 -10.78
CA VAL A 659 -42.78 -26.17 -10.91
C VAL A 659 -44.26 -25.93 -11.20
N ILE A 660 -44.86 -24.99 -10.47
CA ILE A 660 -46.22 -24.50 -10.71
C ILE A 660 -46.18 -23.10 -11.32
N LEU A 661 -46.93 -22.90 -12.40
CA LEU A 661 -47.24 -21.59 -12.97
C LEU A 661 -48.69 -21.27 -12.78
N GLY A 662 -49.01 -20.05 -12.32
CA GLY A 662 -50.39 -19.55 -12.18
C GLY A 662 -50.64 -18.34 -13.06
N THR A 663 -51.88 -18.27 -13.65
CA THR A 663 -52.27 -17.18 -14.53
C THR A 663 -53.25 -16.22 -13.87
N LYS A 664 -53.37 -15.05 -14.42
CA LYS A 664 -54.25 -13.95 -14.00
C LYS A 664 -55.70 -14.39 -14.03
N TRP A 665 -56.11 -15.21 -15.00
CA TRP A 665 -57.47 -15.71 -15.13
C TRP A 665 -57.73 -17.05 -14.42
N GLY A 666 -56.84 -17.39 -13.44
CA GLY A 666 -57.08 -18.48 -12.51
C GLY A 666 -56.73 -19.88 -13.05
N MET A 667 -55.96 -19.99 -14.10
CA MET A 667 -55.41 -21.27 -14.54
C MET A 667 -54.08 -21.56 -13.83
N ALA A 668 -53.71 -22.87 -13.70
CA ALA A 668 -52.41 -23.28 -13.25
C ALA A 668 -51.92 -24.55 -13.91
N ILE A 669 -50.62 -24.67 -14.16
CA ILE A 669 -50.01 -25.88 -14.67
C ILE A 669 -48.84 -26.29 -13.76
N VAL A 670 -48.72 -27.60 -13.52
CA VAL A 670 -47.59 -28.20 -12.79
C VAL A 670 -46.86 -29.15 -13.75
N PHE A 671 -45.54 -29.01 -13.84
CA PHE A 671 -44.68 -29.86 -14.62
C PHE A 671 -43.34 -30.05 -13.94
N SER A 672 -42.61 -31.11 -14.27
CA SER A 672 -41.27 -31.34 -13.75
C SER A 672 -40.27 -30.33 -14.37
N GLU A 673 -39.35 -29.83 -13.58
CA GLU A 673 -38.26 -28.98 -14.10
C GLU A 673 -37.33 -29.73 -15.04
N ASP A 674 -37.33 -31.08 -15.01
CA ASP A 674 -36.61 -31.93 -15.98
C ASP A 674 -37.14 -31.81 -17.41
N ASP A 675 -38.38 -31.40 -17.56
CA ASP A 675 -38.95 -31.08 -18.86
C ASP A 675 -38.28 -29.85 -19.52
N VAL A 676 -37.51 -29.06 -18.72
CA VAL A 676 -36.81 -27.89 -19.17
C VAL A 676 -35.30 -28.14 -19.10
N ARG A 677 -34.68 -28.33 -20.24
CA ARG A 677 -33.22 -28.51 -20.34
C ARG A 677 -32.53 -27.26 -19.81
N ALA A 678 -31.36 -27.42 -19.17
CA ALA A 678 -30.50 -26.33 -18.81
C ALA A 678 -29.99 -25.57 -20.06
N MET A 679 -30.04 -24.26 -20.03
CA MET A 679 -29.68 -23.36 -21.14
C MET A 679 -28.76 -22.24 -20.65
N GLY A 680 -27.88 -21.76 -21.54
CA GLY A 680 -27.01 -20.62 -21.25
C GLY A 680 -27.78 -19.30 -21.06
N ARG A 681 -27.17 -18.32 -20.45
CA ARG A 681 -27.80 -17.02 -20.13
C ARG A 681 -28.52 -16.31 -21.28
N PRO A 682 -27.97 -16.22 -22.51
CA PRO A 682 -28.61 -15.48 -23.60
C PRO A 682 -29.75 -16.23 -24.30
N ALA A 683 -30.21 -17.38 -23.81
CA ALA A 683 -31.33 -18.12 -24.41
C ALA A 683 -32.68 -17.48 -24.05
N HIS A 684 -33.67 -17.58 -24.95
CA HIS A 684 -35.05 -17.10 -24.73
C HIS A 684 -35.85 -18.02 -23.79
N GLY A 685 -35.55 -19.31 -23.74
CA GLY A 685 -36.34 -20.30 -22.99
C GLY A 685 -37.28 -21.13 -23.85
N VAL A 686 -38.23 -21.80 -23.19
CA VAL A 686 -39.20 -22.69 -23.81
C VAL A 686 -40.59 -22.40 -23.23
N LYS A 687 -41.65 -22.77 -23.98
CA LYS A 687 -43.02 -22.57 -23.53
C LYS A 687 -43.31 -23.43 -22.27
N GLY A 688 -43.68 -22.80 -21.18
CA GLY A 688 -44.08 -23.42 -19.91
C GLY A 688 -45.60 -23.68 -19.85
N ILE A 689 -46.39 -22.70 -20.25
CA ILE A 689 -47.85 -22.79 -20.30
C ILE A 689 -48.38 -22.18 -21.61
N ARG A 690 -49.52 -22.68 -22.13
CA ARG A 690 -50.25 -22.06 -23.23
C ARG A 690 -51.35 -21.16 -22.67
N LEU A 691 -51.17 -19.85 -22.82
CA LEU A 691 -52.09 -18.84 -22.38
C LEU A 691 -53.27 -18.68 -23.37
N ASN A 692 -54.42 -18.28 -22.88
CA ASN A 692 -55.51 -17.74 -23.72
C ASN A 692 -55.20 -16.31 -24.11
N ASP A 693 -55.78 -15.77 -25.17
CA ASP A 693 -55.55 -14.41 -25.64
C ASP A 693 -55.93 -13.41 -24.54
N GLY A 694 -54.97 -12.59 -24.09
CA GLY A 694 -55.12 -11.60 -23.06
C GLY A 694 -54.85 -12.10 -21.63
N ASP A 695 -54.59 -13.41 -21.43
CA ASP A 695 -54.18 -13.96 -20.12
C ASP A 695 -52.66 -13.82 -19.96
N GLU A 696 -52.18 -13.78 -18.74
CA GLU A 696 -50.76 -13.61 -18.40
C GLU A 696 -50.40 -14.46 -17.17
N VAL A 697 -49.16 -14.93 -17.10
CA VAL A 697 -48.60 -15.58 -15.91
C VAL A 697 -48.34 -14.53 -14.83
N ILE A 698 -48.83 -14.77 -13.60
CA ILE A 698 -48.70 -13.85 -12.47
C ILE A 698 -47.87 -14.43 -11.32
N GLY A 699 -47.54 -15.70 -11.36
CA GLY A 699 -46.78 -16.36 -10.30
C GLY A 699 -46.18 -17.67 -10.76
N MET A 700 -45.00 -17.93 -10.22
CA MET A 700 -44.25 -19.16 -10.35
C MET A 700 -43.69 -19.57 -8.99
N ASP A 701 -43.81 -20.84 -8.65
CA ASP A 701 -43.17 -21.40 -7.47
C ASP A 701 -42.76 -22.87 -7.69
N THR A 702 -41.97 -23.41 -6.74
CA THR A 702 -41.61 -24.82 -6.71
C THR A 702 -42.45 -25.55 -5.67
N LEU A 703 -42.97 -26.72 -6.04
CA LEU A 703 -43.75 -27.57 -5.11
C LEU A 703 -42.82 -28.17 -4.05
N LYS A 704 -43.28 -28.14 -2.79
CA LYS A 704 -42.55 -28.71 -1.65
C LYS A 704 -43.42 -29.81 -0.99
N PRO A 705 -42.81 -30.83 -0.39
CA PRO A 705 -43.55 -31.84 0.36
C PRO A 705 -44.39 -31.21 1.45
N ASN A 706 -45.63 -31.66 1.64
CA ASN A 706 -46.60 -31.20 2.64
C ASN A 706 -46.90 -29.70 2.58
N ALA A 707 -46.72 -29.05 1.45
CA ALA A 707 -47.08 -27.67 1.21
C ALA A 707 -48.41 -27.54 0.49
N GLU A 708 -49.01 -26.37 0.50
CA GLU A 708 -50.25 -26.01 -0.13
C GLU A 708 -50.06 -24.82 -1.09
N VAL A 709 -50.89 -24.71 -2.09
CA VAL A 709 -50.89 -23.60 -3.05
C VAL A 709 -51.84 -22.52 -2.56
N LEU A 710 -51.30 -21.40 -2.10
CA LEU A 710 -52.04 -20.20 -1.79
C LEU A 710 -52.30 -19.39 -3.06
N THR A 711 -53.53 -19.00 -3.27
CA THR A 711 -53.94 -18.10 -4.36
C THR A 711 -54.72 -16.93 -3.83
N VAL A 712 -54.38 -15.72 -4.26
CA VAL A 712 -55.01 -14.47 -3.82
C VAL A 712 -55.48 -13.67 -5.02
N THR A 713 -56.62 -12.98 -4.89
CA THR A 713 -57.22 -12.16 -5.95
C THR A 713 -57.21 -10.67 -5.60
N ALA A 714 -57.44 -9.84 -6.60
CA ALA A 714 -57.48 -8.38 -6.50
C ALA A 714 -58.53 -7.87 -5.51
N GLU A 715 -59.69 -8.51 -5.44
CA GLU A 715 -60.77 -8.11 -4.55
C GLU A 715 -60.61 -8.72 -3.14
N GLY A 716 -59.43 -9.23 -2.78
CA GLY A 716 -59.11 -9.76 -1.45
C GLY A 716 -59.73 -11.11 -1.10
N TYR A 717 -60.07 -11.89 -2.10
CA TYR A 717 -60.42 -13.30 -1.92
C TYR A 717 -59.17 -14.17 -2.05
N GLY A 718 -59.15 -15.32 -1.41
CA GLY A 718 -58.06 -16.27 -1.52
C GLY A 718 -58.39 -17.62 -0.91
N LYS A 719 -57.51 -18.56 -1.10
CA LYS A 719 -57.64 -19.93 -0.59
C LYS A 719 -56.30 -20.65 -0.58
N ARG A 720 -56.24 -21.71 0.20
CA ARG A 720 -55.22 -22.74 0.09
C ARG A 720 -55.78 -23.96 -0.62
N THR A 721 -55.00 -24.66 -1.43
CA THR A 721 -55.34 -25.89 -2.10
C THR A 721 -54.20 -26.87 -1.95
N GLU A 722 -54.49 -28.13 -1.61
CA GLU A 722 -53.50 -29.16 -1.47
C GLU A 722 -52.74 -29.36 -2.79
N THR A 723 -51.40 -29.51 -2.75
CA THR A 723 -50.59 -29.71 -3.93
C THR A 723 -50.96 -30.97 -4.70
N GLY A 724 -51.50 -32.01 -4.04
CA GLY A 724 -51.98 -33.26 -4.64
C GLY A 724 -53.15 -33.11 -5.60
N GLU A 725 -53.91 -31.99 -5.54
CA GLU A 725 -54.98 -31.69 -6.50
C GLU A 725 -54.48 -31.28 -7.87
N TYR A 726 -53.16 -30.93 -8.00
CA TYR A 726 -52.57 -30.52 -9.25
C TYR A 726 -51.79 -31.68 -9.85
N ARG A 727 -52.39 -32.36 -10.84
CA ARG A 727 -51.73 -33.46 -11.55
C ARG A 727 -50.51 -32.93 -12.28
N LEU A 728 -49.43 -33.68 -12.25
CA LEU A 728 -48.24 -33.43 -13.06
C LEU A 728 -48.61 -33.54 -14.56
N GLN A 729 -48.20 -32.55 -15.36
CA GLN A 729 -48.44 -32.46 -16.79
C GLN A 729 -47.10 -32.21 -17.51
N THR A 730 -47.06 -32.41 -18.81
CA THR A 730 -45.97 -31.90 -19.63
C THR A 730 -46.10 -30.38 -19.80
N ARG A 731 -44.95 -29.68 -19.81
CA ARG A 731 -44.93 -28.23 -20.04
C ARG A 731 -45.61 -27.84 -21.37
N GLY A 732 -46.08 -26.59 -21.47
CA GLY A 732 -46.72 -26.03 -22.66
C GLY A 732 -48.19 -26.43 -22.84
N GLY A 733 -48.80 -27.12 -21.88
CA GLY A 733 -50.23 -27.40 -21.81
C GLY A 733 -51.07 -26.17 -21.43
N LYS A 734 -52.40 -26.27 -21.47
CA LYS A 734 -53.30 -25.19 -21.01
C LYS A 734 -53.48 -25.12 -19.50
N GLY A 735 -53.00 -26.14 -18.77
CA GLY A 735 -53.16 -26.23 -17.33
C GLY A 735 -54.55 -26.63 -16.86
N LEU A 736 -54.86 -26.44 -15.59
CA LEU A 736 -56.05 -26.74 -14.88
C LEU A 736 -56.66 -25.46 -14.24
N ILE A 737 -57.98 -25.45 -14.03
CA ILE A 737 -58.60 -24.35 -13.23
C ILE A 737 -58.04 -24.43 -11.80
N ASN A 738 -57.36 -23.40 -11.36
CA ASN A 738 -56.86 -23.22 -10.00
C ASN A 738 -57.86 -22.46 -9.13
N LEU A 739 -58.40 -21.33 -9.65
CA LEU A 739 -59.39 -20.52 -8.96
C LEU A 739 -60.43 -20.05 -9.96
N LYS A 740 -61.72 -20.08 -9.59
CA LYS A 740 -62.78 -19.57 -10.41
C LYS A 740 -62.90 -18.06 -10.31
N VAL A 741 -62.33 -17.35 -11.28
CA VAL A 741 -62.34 -15.89 -11.39
C VAL A 741 -63.73 -15.44 -11.78
N THR A 742 -64.27 -14.43 -11.06
CA THR A 742 -65.62 -13.82 -11.31
C THR A 742 -65.50 -12.30 -11.03
N GLU A 743 -66.51 -11.51 -11.43
CA GLU A 743 -66.51 -10.08 -11.11
C GLU A 743 -66.41 -9.82 -9.61
N LYS A 744 -66.91 -10.71 -8.77
CA LYS A 744 -66.86 -10.61 -7.29
C LYS A 744 -65.42 -10.81 -6.76
N THR A 745 -64.65 -11.68 -7.35
CA THR A 745 -63.32 -12.06 -6.86
C THR A 745 -62.19 -11.19 -7.48
N GLY A 746 -62.45 -10.65 -8.66
CA GLY A 746 -61.43 -9.99 -9.45
C GLY A 746 -60.37 -11.01 -9.97
N ASP A 747 -59.36 -10.50 -10.67
CA ASP A 747 -58.28 -11.28 -11.24
C ASP A 747 -57.37 -11.85 -10.14
N VAL A 748 -56.68 -12.93 -10.42
CA VAL A 748 -55.64 -13.47 -9.52
C VAL A 748 -54.41 -12.53 -9.58
N ILE A 749 -53.93 -12.12 -8.41
CA ILE A 749 -52.77 -11.25 -8.29
C ILE A 749 -51.51 -11.99 -7.86
N GLY A 750 -51.67 -13.16 -7.27
CA GLY A 750 -50.53 -13.92 -6.82
C GLY A 750 -50.81 -15.37 -6.49
N LEU A 751 -49.79 -16.19 -6.69
CA LEU A 751 -49.79 -17.63 -6.39
C LEU A 751 -48.44 -17.92 -5.69
N ARG A 752 -48.52 -18.63 -4.53
CA ARG A 752 -47.31 -19.08 -3.77
C ARG A 752 -47.54 -20.46 -3.18
N VAL A 753 -46.46 -21.21 -3.06
CA VAL A 753 -46.44 -22.46 -2.30
C VAL A 753 -46.12 -22.14 -0.85
N VAL A 754 -46.99 -22.58 0.06
CA VAL A 754 -46.95 -22.17 1.49
C VAL A 754 -47.05 -23.36 2.41
N HIS A 755 -46.57 -23.19 3.64
CA HIS A 755 -46.76 -24.10 4.77
C HIS A 755 -47.69 -23.49 5.80
N PRO A 756 -48.47 -24.29 6.55
CA PRO A 756 -49.45 -23.79 7.55
C PRO A 756 -48.83 -22.97 8.68
N ASP A 757 -47.57 -23.15 8.96
CA ASP A 757 -46.81 -22.44 10.00
C ASP A 757 -46.25 -21.07 9.58
N GLN A 758 -46.55 -20.64 8.35
CA GLN A 758 -46.13 -19.33 7.81
C GLN A 758 -47.25 -18.27 8.05
N GLU A 759 -46.87 -17.03 7.79
CA GLU A 759 -47.75 -15.86 7.84
C GLU A 759 -47.84 -15.21 6.45
N LEU A 760 -49.06 -14.71 6.17
CA LEU A 760 -49.35 -13.95 4.96
C LEU A 760 -49.50 -12.47 5.29
N MET A 761 -48.87 -11.63 4.53
CA MET A 761 -49.07 -10.19 4.48
C MET A 761 -49.76 -9.82 3.16
N LEU A 762 -50.89 -9.15 3.22
CA LEU A 762 -51.56 -8.56 2.05
C LEU A 762 -51.48 -7.05 2.11
N ILE A 763 -51.24 -6.44 0.95
CA ILE A 763 -51.03 -4.98 0.85
C ILE A 763 -51.93 -4.48 -0.27
N THR A 764 -52.76 -3.48 0.00
CA THR A 764 -53.60 -2.86 -1.02
C THR A 764 -52.88 -1.72 -1.75
N ALA A 765 -53.36 -1.33 -2.93
CA ALA A 765 -52.86 -0.19 -3.69
C ALA A 765 -52.96 1.14 -2.89
N GLY A 766 -53.95 1.25 -2.00
CA GLY A 766 -54.09 2.36 -1.04
C GLY A 766 -53.17 2.31 0.17
N GLY A 767 -52.30 1.26 0.28
CA GLY A 767 -51.31 1.14 1.34
C GLY A 767 -51.85 0.52 2.66
N ILE A 768 -53.02 -0.10 2.65
CA ILE A 768 -53.56 -0.84 3.80
C ILE A 768 -52.87 -2.20 3.86
N VAL A 769 -52.32 -2.54 5.03
CA VAL A 769 -51.64 -3.80 5.26
C VAL A 769 -52.37 -4.65 6.24
N ILE A 770 -52.65 -5.90 5.91
CA ILE A 770 -53.14 -6.91 6.82
C ILE A 770 -52.15 -8.06 6.96
N ARG A 771 -52.02 -8.62 8.15
CA ARG A 771 -51.21 -9.79 8.47
C ARG A 771 -52.06 -10.86 9.08
N THR A 772 -52.03 -12.08 8.53
CA THR A 772 -52.78 -13.23 8.98
C THR A 772 -51.92 -14.48 8.95
N ASN A 773 -52.25 -15.50 9.81
CA ASN A 773 -51.56 -16.77 9.72
C ASN A 773 -52.06 -17.52 8.48
N ILE A 774 -51.19 -18.24 7.83
CA ILE A 774 -51.56 -19.12 6.72
C ILE A 774 -52.55 -20.18 7.18
N SER A 775 -52.38 -20.71 8.40
CA SER A 775 -53.32 -21.68 9.02
C SER A 775 -54.77 -21.20 9.11
N ASP A 776 -55.01 -19.89 9.17
CA ASP A 776 -56.36 -19.31 9.31
C ASP A 776 -57.11 -19.25 7.96
N ILE A 777 -56.41 -19.52 6.84
CA ILE A 777 -56.97 -19.53 5.50
C ILE A 777 -57.53 -20.92 5.19
N SER A 778 -58.74 -21.01 4.69
CA SER A 778 -59.39 -22.30 4.40
C SER A 778 -58.66 -23.08 3.28
N VAL A 779 -58.50 -24.39 3.50
CA VAL A 779 -58.07 -25.35 2.48
C VAL A 779 -59.28 -25.81 1.73
N ILE A 780 -59.34 -25.52 0.44
CA ILE A 780 -60.51 -25.86 -0.42
C ILE A 780 -60.02 -26.24 -1.82
N SER A 781 -60.89 -27.03 -2.53
CA SER A 781 -60.55 -27.55 -3.83
C SER A 781 -60.29 -26.47 -4.91
N ARG A 782 -59.63 -26.84 -6.00
CA ARG A 782 -59.18 -25.94 -7.09
C ARG A 782 -60.31 -25.11 -7.68
N ASN A 783 -61.38 -25.71 -8.11
CA ASN A 783 -62.50 -25.05 -8.87
C ASN A 783 -63.50 -24.33 -7.96
N THR A 784 -62.96 -23.41 -7.12
CA THR A 784 -63.76 -22.59 -6.19
C THR A 784 -63.33 -21.12 -6.26
N GLN A 785 -64.14 -20.21 -5.69
CA GLN A 785 -63.87 -18.78 -5.69
C GLN A 785 -63.00 -18.32 -4.53
N GLY A 786 -62.71 -19.23 -3.56
CA GLY A 786 -61.99 -18.86 -2.36
C GLY A 786 -62.86 -18.18 -1.30
N VAL A 787 -62.28 -17.76 -0.20
CA VAL A 787 -62.90 -17.04 0.91
C VAL A 787 -62.36 -15.60 0.98
N LYS A 788 -63.08 -14.69 1.59
CA LYS A 788 -62.65 -13.31 1.79
C LYS A 788 -61.54 -13.28 2.82
N LEU A 789 -60.32 -12.91 2.42
CA LEU A 789 -59.13 -12.76 3.29
C LEU A 789 -58.99 -11.33 3.83
N MET A 790 -59.40 -10.37 2.98
CA MET A 790 -59.30 -8.94 3.29
C MET A 790 -60.46 -8.18 2.68
N SER A 791 -61.04 -7.23 3.42
CA SER A 791 -62.01 -6.28 2.89
C SER A 791 -61.27 -5.10 2.28
N THR A 792 -61.40 -4.93 0.98
CA THR A 792 -60.88 -3.76 0.25
C THR A 792 -61.83 -2.58 0.36
N GLY A 793 -61.33 -1.36 0.39
CA GLY A 793 -62.18 -0.15 0.33
C GLY A 793 -62.81 0.05 -1.04
N GLU A 794 -63.75 1.01 -1.18
CA GLU A 794 -64.31 1.39 -2.48
C GLU A 794 -63.16 1.89 -3.37
N ASN A 795 -62.95 1.27 -4.53
CA ASN A 795 -61.86 1.53 -5.49
C ASN A 795 -60.45 1.16 -5.01
N ASP A 796 -60.31 0.34 -3.96
CA ASP A 796 -58.98 -0.17 -3.55
C ASP A 796 -58.89 -1.68 -3.85
N ILE A 797 -57.75 -2.14 -4.31
CA ILE A 797 -57.48 -3.54 -4.67
C ILE A 797 -56.24 -4.05 -3.95
N VAL A 798 -56.15 -5.36 -3.71
CA VAL A 798 -54.96 -5.97 -3.23
C VAL A 798 -53.89 -5.92 -4.34
N ALA A 799 -52.76 -5.26 -4.06
CA ALA A 799 -51.71 -5.00 -5.00
C ALA A 799 -50.55 -6.00 -4.89
N SER A 800 -50.28 -6.52 -3.68
CA SER A 800 -49.17 -7.42 -3.41
C SER A 800 -49.43 -8.36 -2.25
N MET A 801 -48.72 -9.48 -2.27
CA MET A 801 -48.71 -10.44 -1.15
C MET A 801 -47.26 -10.88 -0.84
N ALA A 802 -46.98 -11.01 0.45
CA ALA A 802 -45.68 -11.57 0.92
C ALA A 802 -45.96 -12.69 1.94
N VAL A 803 -45.19 -13.76 1.84
CA VAL A 803 -45.21 -14.90 2.76
C VAL A 803 -43.97 -14.90 3.61
N MET A 804 -44.12 -15.03 4.91
CA MET A 804 -43.05 -14.97 5.89
C MET A 804 -43.04 -16.24 6.75
N ASP A 805 -41.82 -16.74 7.04
CA ASP A 805 -41.70 -17.88 7.96
C ASP A 805 -41.98 -17.39 9.41
N GLN A 806 -42.86 -18.12 10.14
CA GLN A 806 -42.94 -17.94 11.58
C GLN A 806 -41.63 -18.41 12.20
N LYS A 807 -40.82 -17.51 12.71
CA LYS A 807 -39.67 -17.92 13.54
C LYS A 807 -40.16 -18.45 14.89
N ASN A 808 -39.74 -19.69 15.17
CA ASN A 808 -39.74 -20.28 16.51
C ASN A 808 -38.87 -19.50 17.51
#